data_b4be6e4ce04508d57f3cd5917022b3da
#
_entry.id   b4be6e4ce04508d57f3cd5917022b3da
#
_cell.length_a   1.000
_cell.length_b   1.000
_cell.length_c   1.000
_cell.angle_alpha   90.00
_cell.angle_beta   90.00
_cell.angle_gamma   90.00
#
_symmetry.space_group_name_H-M   'P 1'
#
loop_
_entity.id
_entity.type
_entity.pdbx_description
1 polymer ?
#
loop_
_entity_poly.entity_id
_entity_poly.type
_entity_poly.pdbx_seq_one_letter_code
_entity_poly.pdbx_strand_id
1 'polypeptide(L)'
;MNQYNEISTLQYMGSKTRIISHICEPIIKNKSIKTVVDLFAGTGSVGYALKAHKNIISNDLEYYAYIINHAILNGCDFSVTDEISFWNAVEQQSASLQAKVCTAVTTENKFFIDTVDYKQYQLFCEKTPSVFMPQSDDPRLKEILDLVDQVTPGKAPTVETPCLFLTYYANAYFGIAQCCQIDAIRSNIGQIEDKRTRYVLLTMLMSVMSASASTTTHFAQYLKVKSKATCNNLIGKRKINIIESCKSLLAEYRQAGLCTADRKAPSVCYNLDFSDCLDSISLNNETLVYADPPYFKEHYSRYYHVLNTVCLYDYPAMAMNPQTHELSIGRYREDRSVSDFGKKAKALGAFDTLITKCSNAGAWLMISYSDNSIVDISDIQALAEKKYDVLIEKVELSHSKQGRSSISKVDEYIFICRPKKIVHDVDEKLSVIKELKPIVDNPAGFMHNYMARKPYNVVSEIIKRFCPDGGCVYDPMFGSGTTIIEASKLGRKAIGTDINLLAYKLCKASLTRWNLSKVEEVIDTFCAEVSFACESLYCFEDFNEDRILERCHFDQCGSELVPTIYWYKTRKNGKLTGRKKSVASCEFIENYHSFQTDCVQNIDNLPLIPNSRIAVKNGAAVFDYFCKRNLIAIDRIIGILHSHQSEYGYDILELLVSSAINLIKLSDKKASSQMPYWLPQKDITSRNAVMVIMKKAVAFKEGLAYLCEKCHCFIGENVVLENMPAQNISLDLLPNEAVDLILTDPPYTDQVPYLEYNQLWYKVMGWSGFTDESLGSELVVSDAPSRNKDAEDFNNIFAAILKRISPALKMNGYFIMFYHSFDLKSWSEILKMMQEYGLAYCGQIPSATPRKSFKAIMTPKGTLDGNYIVVFQKKANIKIHPFIGDIDDAKQMAIECAGRIISERVEVTSQDLYD
;
A
#
# COMPACT_ATOMS: atom_id res chain seq x y z
N MET A 1 42.54 -9.38 -19.51
CA MET A 1 42.33 -10.25 -18.33
C MET A 1 41.14 -9.68 -17.62
N ASN A 2 40.07 -10.46 -17.45
CA ASN A 2 38.85 -10.00 -16.78
C ASN A 2 39.18 -9.63 -15.33
N GLN A 3 38.98 -8.37 -15.03
CA GLN A 3 39.26 -7.77 -13.72
C GLN A 3 38.22 -8.18 -12.65
N TYR A 4 37.19 -8.94 -13.06
CA TYR A 4 36.10 -9.38 -12.22
C TYR A 4 36.23 -10.89 -11.92
N ASN A 5 36.35 -11.26 -10.65
CA ASN A 5 36.38 -12.65 -10.22
C ASN A 5 35.08 -13.33 -10.65
N GLU A 6 35.16 -14.35 -11.48
CA GLU A 6 34.02 -15.19 -11.87
C GLU A 6 33.94 -16.40 -10.95
N ILE A 7 32.75 -16.67 -10.43
CA ILE A 7 32.43 -17.96 -9.81
C ILE A 7 31.63 -18.77 -10.82
N SER A 8 32.08 -19.98 -11.11
CA SER A 8 31.34 -20.90 -11.96
C SER A 8 30.07 -21.34 -11.24
N THR A 9 28.92 -20.81 -11.66
CA THR A 9 27.61 -21.23 -11.15
C THR A 9 26.88 -22.08 -12.17
N LEU A 10 26.17 -21.47 -13.10
CA LEU A 10 25.38 -22.16 -14.12
C LEU A 10 25.74 -21.65 -15.53
N GLN A 11 25.67 -22.52 -16.53
CA GLN A 11 25.54 -22.05 -17.90
C GLN A 11 24.12 -21.48 -18.08
N TYR A 12 24.01 -20.15 -18.07
CA TYR A 12 22.74 -19.44 -18.08
C TYR A 12 22.52 -18.70 -19.40
N MET A 13 21.31 -18.81 -19.95
CA MET A 13 20.90 -18.02 -21.13
C MET A 13 20.74 -16.56 -20.70
N GLY A 14 21.43 -15.64 -21.37
CA GLY A 14 21.39 -14.22 -21.03
C GLY A 14 22.43 -13.79 -19.98
N SER A 15 23.42 -14.64 -19.66
CA SER A 15 24.55 -14.24 -18.78
C SER A 15 25.22 -12.96 -19.31
N LYS A 16 25.33 -11.94 -18.46
CA LYS A 16 25.95 -10.64 -18.77
C LYS A 16 27.48 -10.62 -18.68
N THR A 17 28.13 -11.77 -18.51
CA THR A 17 29.59 -11.89 -18.32
C THR A 17 30.38 -11.19 -19.42
N ARG A 18 29.87 -11.17 -20.65
CA ARG A 18 30.55 -10.55 -21.82
C ARG A 18 30.47 -9.02 -21.82
N ILE A 19 29.45 -8.45 -21.17
CA ILE A 19 29.24 -6.98 -21.09
C ILE A 19 29.37 -6.46 -19.66
N ILE A 20 29.86 -7.28 -18.73
CA ILE A 20 29.90 -6.97 -17.32
C ILE A 20 30.69 -5.70 -17.00
N SER A 21 31.75 -5.43 -17.77
CA SER A 21 32.54 -4.21 -17.66
C SER A 21 31.72 -2.97 -18.00
N HIS A 22 30.91 -3.03 -19.07
CA HIS A 22 30.05 -1.92 -19.49
C HIS A 22 28.95 -1.61 -18.44
N ILE A 23 28.51 -2.62 -17.69
CA ILE A 23 27.55 -2.45 -16.59
C ILE A 23 28.25 -1.97 -15.32
N CYS A 24 29.31 -2.64 -14.89
CA CYS A 24 29.90 -2.43 -13.57
C CYS A 24 30.78 -1.17 -13.48
N GLU A 25 31.54 -0.84 -14.54
CA GLU A 25 32.43 0.31 -14.48
C GLU A 25 31.74 1.66 -14.25
N PRO A 26 30.64 2.01 -14.93
CA PRO A 26 29.93 3.24 -14.66
C PRO A 26 29.40 3.30 -13.22
N ILE A 27 28.92 2.15 -12.67
CA ILE A 27 28.42 2.04 -11.32
C ILE A 27 29.53 2.23 -10.28
N ILE A 28 30.69 1.60 -10.49
CA ILE A 28 31.85 1.69 -9.57
C ILE A 28 32.42 3.11 -9.57
N LYS A 29 32.55 3.73 -10.74
CA LYS A 29 33.08 5.09 -10.89
C LYS A 29 32.16 6.15 -10.28
N ASN A 30 30.85 5.89 -10.20
CA ASN A 30 29.90 6.81 -9.58
C ASN A 30 29.90 6.67 -8.04
N LYS A 31 30.58 7.59 -7.37
CA LYS A 31 30.70 7.62 -5.91
C LYS A 31 29.41 7.97 -5.17
N SER A 32 28.42 8.57 -5.85
CA SER A 32 27.13 8.89 -5.24
C SER A 32 26.26 7.65 -5.05
N ILE A 33 26.49 6.59 -5.84
CA ILE A 33 25.79 5.33 -5.70
C ILE A 33 26.45 4.51 -4.60
N LYS A 34 25.72 4.20 -3.54
CA LYS A 34 26.15 3.35 -2.43
C LYS A 34 25.54 1.95 -2.48
N THR A 35 24.30 1.87 -2.91
CA THR A 35 23.52 0.63 -2.97
C THR A 35 23.13 0.32 -4.41
N VAL A 36 23.26 -0.95 -4.80
CA VAL A 36 22.80 -1.46 -6.11
C VAL A 36 21.75 -2.52 -5.86
N VAL A 37 20.61 -2.37 -6.52
CA VAL A 37 19.54 -3.36 -6.57
C VAL A 37 19.65 -4.11 -7.89
N ASP A 38 20.09 -5.36 -7.86
CA ASP A 38 20.09 -6.27 -9.02
C ASP A 38 18.71 -6.92 -9.08
N LEU A 39 17.80 -6.32 -9.87
CA LEU A 39 16.35 -6.58 -9.79
C LEU A 39 15.92 -7.87 -10.49
N PHE A 40 16.68 -8.30 -11.51
CA PHE A 40 16.49 -9.54 -12.26
C PHE A 40 17.81 -10.32 -12.27
N ALA A 41 18.25 -10.71 -11.11
CA ALA A 41 19.63 -11.08 -10.86
C ALA A 41 20.07 -12.36 -11.58
N GLY A 42 19.17 -13.27 -11.96
CA GLY A 42 19.50 -14.53 -12.61
C GLY A 42 20.56 -15.32 -11.83
N THR A 43 21.73 -15.53 -12.43
CA THR A 43 22.87 -16.20 -11.75
C THR A 43 23.70 -15.27 -10.89
N GLY A 44 23.33 -13.99 -10.74
CA GLY A 44 23.96 -13.04 -9.83
C GLY A 44 25.29 -12.47 -10.28
N SER A 45 25.62 -12.53 -11.54
CA SER A 45 26.91 -12.08 -12.08
C SER A 45 27.21 -10.62 -11.77
N VAL A 46 26.21 -9.73 -11.93
CA VAL A 46 26.33 -8.28 -11.69
C VAL A 46 26.47 -7.99 -10.21
N GLY A 47 25.57 -8.52 -9.39
CA GLY A 47 25.65 -8.39 -7.92
C GLY A 47 26.97 -8.88 -7.34
N TYR A 48 27.45 -10.03 -7.84
CA TYR A 48 28.75 -10.60 -7.41
C TYR A 48 29.94 -9.71 -7.79
N ALA A 49 29.96 -9.18 -9.02
CA ALA A 49 31.03 -8.30 -9.48
C ALA A 49 31.08 -6.97 -8.69
N LEU A 50 29.92 -6.48 -8.22
CA LEU A 50 29.80 -5.21 -7.51
C LEU A 50 29.94 -5.31 -5.98
N LYS A 51 29.82 -6.51 -5.39
CA LYS A 51 29.76 -6.68 -3.92
C LYS A 51 31.00 -6.21 -3.14
N ALA A 52 32.16 -6.11 -3.81
CA ALA A 52 33.36 -5.55 -3.18
C ALA A 52 33.35 -4.01 -3.10
N HIS A 53 32.49 -3.36 -3.88
CA HIS A 53 32.46 -1.92 -4.08
C HIS A 53 31.18 -1.23 -3.59
N LYS A 54 30.06 -1.98 -3.54
CA LYS A 54 28.71 -1.45 -3.26
C LYS A 54 27.95 -2.38 -2.32
N ASN A 55 26.96 -1.84 -1.63
CA ASN A 55 25.95 -2.67 -0.96
C ASN A 55 25.03 -3.28 -2.02
N ILE A 56 24.78 -4.59 -1.92
CA ILE A 56 23.98 -5.30 -2.91
C ILE A 56 22.66 -5.75 -2.31
N ILE A 57 21.59 -5.42 -3.00
CA ILE A 57 20.26 -6.01 -2.85
C ILE A 57 20.01 -6.80 -4.14
N SER A 58 19.68 -8.07 -4.02
CA SER A 58 19.44 -8.94 -5.16
C SER A 58 18.00 -9.43 -5.14
N ASN A 59 17.34 -9.47 -6.29
CA ASN A 59 16.00 -10.02 -6.43
C ASN A 59 15.90 -10.89 -7.69
N ASP A 60 15.13 -11.95 -7.60
CA ASP A 60 14.68 -12.68 -8.77
C ASP A 60 13.35 -13.37 -8.49
N LEU A 61 12.50 -13.46 -9.51
CA LEU A 61 11.23 -14.17 -9.45
C LEU A 61 11.40 -15.69 -9.31
N GLU A 62 12.50 -16.25 -9.85
CA GLU A 62 12.79 -17.67 -9.85
C GLU A 62 13.49 -18.07 -8.53
N TYR A 63 12.94 -19.06 -7.85
CA TYR A 63 13.46 -19.51 -6.55
C TYR A 63 14.87 -20.05 -6.60
N TYR A 64 15.25 -20.80 -7.67
CA TYR A 64 16.62 -21.27 -7.85
C TYR A 64 17.61 -20.09 -7.98
N ALA A 65 17.23 -19.01 -8.68
CA ALA A 65 18.05 -17.81 -8.83
C ALA A 65 18.24 -17.09 -7.49
N TYR A 66 17.17 -16.96 -6.69
CA TYR A 66 17.27 -16.45 -5.32
C TYR A 66 18.28 -17.23 -4.47
N ILE A 67 18.26 -18.58 -4.52
CA ILE A 67 19.22 -19.42 -3.80
C ILE A 67 20.65 -19.18 -4.27
N ILE A 68 20.89 -19.14 -5.58
CA ILE A 68 22.21 -18.88 -6.15
C ILE A 68 22.74 -17.52 -5.67
N ASN A 69 21.94 -16.48 -5.80
CA ASN A 69 22.31 -15.13 -5.38
C ASN A 69 22.66 -15.08 -3.90
N HIS A 70 21.83 -15.69 -3.07
CA HIS A 70 22.10 -15.74 -1.63
C HIS A 70 23.43 -16.47 -1.33
N ALA A 71 23.70 -17.57 -2.02
CA ALA A 71 24.94 -18.34 -1.86
C ALA A 71 26.19 -17.54 -2.24
N ILE A 72 26.21 -16.94 -3.46
CA ILE A 72 27.41 -16.26 -3.96
C ILE A 72 27.66 -14.88 -3.30
N LEU A 73 26.59 -14.22 -2.85
CA LEU A 73 26.70 -12.92 -2.18
C LEU A 73 27.09 -13.07 -0.72
N ASN A 74 26.53 -14.05 -0.01
CA ASN A 74 26.68 -14.17 1.43
C ASN A 74 27.62 -15.30 1.88
N GLY A 75 27.78 -16.37 1.05
CA GLY A 75 28.55 -17.54 1.46
C GLY A 75 27.96 -18.24 2.70
N CYS A 76 28.74 -19.12 3.29
CA CYS A 76 28.38 -19.85 4.51
C CYS A 76 29.63 -20.11 5.38
N ASP A 77 29.41 -20.64 6.57
CA ASP A 77 30.45 -21.23 7.42
C ASP A 77 30.27 -22.75 7.40
N PHE A 78 31.06 -23.41 6.57
CA PHE A 78 31.01 -24.85 6.43
C PHE A 78 32.37 -25.46 6.63
N SER A 79 32.59 -26.04 7.84
CA SER A 79 33.88 -26.55 8.25
C SER A 79 34.29 -27.80 7.43
N VAL A 80 35.56 -28.09 7.37
CA VAL A 80 36.06 -29.33 6.72
C VAL A 80 35.52 -30.59 7.41
N THR A 81 35.34 -30.55 8.73
CA THR A 81 34.80 -31.68 9.51
C THR A 81 33.33 -31.94 9.14
N ASP A 82 32.53 -30.87 9.04
CA ASP A 82 31.12 -30.96 8.63
C ASP A 82 31.00 -31.46 7.20
N GLU A 83 31.88 -31.02 6.32
CA GLU A 83 31.97 -31.49 4.93
C GLU A 83 32.24 -32.99 4.83
N ILE A 84 33.21 -33.51 5.60
CA ILE A 84 33.53 -34.97 5.65
C ILE A 84 32.30 -35.76 6.12
N SER A 85 31.67 -35.27 7.21
CA SER A 85 30.45 -35.92 7.76
C SER A 85 29.32 -35.93 6.76
N PHE A 86 29.10 -34.80 6.08
CA PHE A 86 28.09 -34.66 5.02
C PHE A 86 28.34 -35.67 3.87
N TRP A 87 29.52 -35.71 3.32
CA TRP A 87 29.83 -36.63 2.21
C TRP A 87 29.72 -38.11 2.61
N ASN A 88 30.13 -38.48 3.83
CA ASN A 88 29.94 -39.85 4.31
C ASN A 88 28.47 -40.24 4.37
N ALA A 89 27.60 -39.34 4.84
CA ALA A 89 26.15 -39.57 4.87
C ALA A 89 25.55 -39.66 3.47
N VAL A 90 25.97 -38.80 2.54
CA VAL A 90 25.55 -38.80 1.14
C VAL A 90 25.93 -40.08 0.45
N GLU A 91 27.17 -40.57 0.62
CA GLU A 91 27.64 -41.82 0.00
C GLU A 91 26.89 -43.04 0.53
N GLN A 92 26.67 -43.12 1.83
CA GLN A 92 25.89 -44.18 2.46
C GLN A 92 24.44 -44.17 1.92
N GLN A 93 23.81 -43.01 1.85
CA GLN A 93 22.43 -42.90 1.36
C GLN A 93 22.33 -43.20 -0.17
N SER A 94 23.31 -42.75 -0.94
CA SER A 94 23.38 -43.03 -2.39
C SER A 94 23.53 -44.55 -2.63
N ALA A 95 24.41 -45.23 -1.86
CA ALA A 95 24.56 -46.65 -1.95
C ALA A 95 23.28 -47.41 -1.58
N SER A 96 22.58 -46.97 -0.53
CA SER A 96 21.27 -47.51 -0.12
C SER A 96 20.22 -47.37 -1.23
N LEU A 97 20.14 -46.20 -1.86
CA LEU A 97 19.22 -45.96 -2.97
C LEU A 97 19.54 -46.82 -4.20
N GLN A 98 20.83 -46.90 -4.57
CA GLN A 98 21.26 -47.75 -5.68
C GLN A 98 21.02 -49.25 -5.39
N ALA A 99 21.13 -49.71 -4.15
CA ALA A 99 20.81 -51.06 -3.76
C ALA A 99 19.30 -51.38 -3.93
N LYS A 100 18.40 -50.37 -3.67
CA LYS A 100 16.95 -50.54 -3.87
C LYS A 100 16.57 -50.67 -5.36
N VAL A 101 17.37 -50.19 -6.27
CA VAL A 101 17.13 -50.27 -7.71
C VAL A 101 18.32 -50.92 -8.43
N CYS A 102 18.91 -51.90 -7.80
CA CYS A 102 20.19 -52.46 -8.20
C CYS A 102 20.15 -53.14 -9.59
N THR A 103 19.04 -53.78 -9.97
CA THR A 103 18.87 -54.40 -11.27
C THR A 103 18.88 -53.32 -12.39
N ALA A 104 18.20 -52.19 -12.19
CA ALA A 104 18.14 -51.10 -13.12
C ALA A 104 19.51 -50.43 -13.26
N VAL A 105 20.21 -50.13 -12.14
CA VAL A 105 21.55 -49.53 -12.11
C VAL A 105 22.58 -50.46 -12.76
N THR A 106 22.56 -51.73 -12.43
CA THR A 106 23.47 -52.72 -13.03
C THR A 106 23.24 -52.83 -14.54
N THR A 107 22.00 -52.79 -14.99
CA THR A 107 21.64 -52.78 -16.40
C THR A 107 22.12 -51.53 -17.13
N GLU A 108 21.90 -50.36 -16.51
CA GLU A 108 22.39 -49.08 -17.03
C GLU A 108 23.93 -49.12 -17.19
N ASN A 109 24.64 -49.56 -16.16
CA ASN A 109 26.12 -49.65 -16.18
C ASN A 109 26.66 -50.63 -17.24
N LYS A 110 25.96 -51.71 -17.55
CA LYS A 110 26.34 -52.60 -18.67
C LYS A 110 26.34 -51.87 -20.01
N PHE A 111 25.34 -51.01 -20.28
CA PHE A 111 25.32 -50.15 -21.47
C PHE A 111 26.47 -49.13 -21.49
N PHE A 112 27.09 -48.85 -20.38
CA PHE A 112 28.22 -47.91 -20.32
C PHE A 112 29.58 -48.56 -20.63
N ILE A 113 29.71 -49.90 -20.47
CA ILE A 113 30.96 -50.65 -20.56
C ILE A 113 31.08 -51.37 -21.93
N ASP A 114 29.99 -51.95 -22.41
CA ASP A 114 29.99 -52.80 -23.62
C ASP A 114 29.77 -51.97 -24.90
N THR A 115 30.07 -52.60 -26.07
CA THR A 115 29.68 -52.03 -27.36
C THR A 115 28.18 -51.90 -27.46
N VAL A 116 27.69 -50.72 -27.29
CA VAL A 116 26.27 -50.42 -27.07
C VAL A 116 25.46 -50.68 -28.33
N ASP A 117 24.52 -51.64 -28.26
CA ASP A 117 23.37 -51.61 -29.19
C ASP A 117 22.46 -50.43 -28.78
N TYR A 118 22.57 -49.33 -29.55
CA TYR A 118 21.84 -48.11 -29.26
C TYR A 118 20.30 -48.30 -29.25
N LYS A 119 19.78 -49.29 -29.99
CA LYS A 119 18.34 -49.60 -30.01
C LYS A 119 17.88 -50.23 -28.67
N GLN A 120 18.69 -51.13 -28.12
CA GLN A 120 18.39 -51.70 -26.81
C GLN A 120 18.46 -50.63 -25.69
N TYR A 121 19.45 -49.75 -25.78
CA TYR A 121 19.52 -48.63 -24.83
C TYR A 121 18.39 -47.63 -25.01
N GLN A 122 17.98 -47.33 -26.26
CA GLN A 122 16.80 -46.52 -26.57
C GLN A 122 15.56 -47.14 -25.89
N LEU A 123 15.29 -48.42 -26.11
CA LEU A 123 14.16 -49.13 -25.56
C LEU A 123 14.18 -49.10 -24.00
N PHE A 124 15.32 -49.35 -23.40
CA PHE A 124 15.51 -49.29 -21.96
C PHE A 124 15.16 -47.88 -21.40
N CYS A 125 15.64 -46.79 -22.05
CA CYS A 125 15.30 -45.44 -21.66
C CYS A 125 13.82 -45.12 -21.86
N GLU A 126 13.20 -45.57 -22.98
CA GLU A 126 11.79 -45.29 -23.28
C GLU A 126 10.82 -46.06 -22.34
N LYS A 127 11.24 -47.24 -21.87
CA LYS A 127 10.45 -48.06 -20.94
C LYS A 127 10.66 -47.71 -19.46
N THR A 128 11.59 -46.75 -19.16
CA THR A 128 11.83 -46.36 -17.76
C THR A 128 10.58 -45.71 -17.19
N PRO A 129 9.95 -46.28 -16.14
CA PRO A 129 8.73 -45.74 -15.59
C PRO A 129 9.00 -44.42 -14.87
N SER A 130 7.98 -43.62 -14.81
CA SER A 130 7.95 -42.37 -14.07
C SER A 130 6.55 -42.09 -13.55
N VAL A 131 6.38 -41.22 -12.60
CA VAL A 131 5.07 -40.80 -12.08
C VAL A 131 4.09 -40.33 -13.16
N PHE A 132 4.57 -40.05 -14.37
CA PHE A 132 3.77 -39.62 -15.55
C PHE A 132 3.55 -40.74 -16.57
N MET A 133 4.32 -41.79 -16.48
CA MET A 133 4.22 -43.03 -17.24
C MET A 133 4.40 -44.20 -16.27
N PRO A 134 3.39 -44.47 -15.41
CA PRO A 134 3.51 -45.44 -14.33
C PRO A 134 3.30 -46.89 -14.84
N GLN A 135 3.83 -47.19 -16.00
CA GLN A 135 3.76 -48.51 -16.62
C GLN A 135 5.06 -48.89 -17.23
N SER A 136 5.52 -50.09 -16.99
CA SER A 136 6.67 -50.71 -17.66
C SER A 136 6.51 -52.21 -17.66
N ASP A 137 6.74 -52.81 -18.82
CA ASP A 137 6.79 -54.27 -18.99
C ASP A 137 8.23 -54.82 -18.97
N ASP A 138 9.21 -53.96 -18.72
CA ASP A 138 10.61 -54.38 -18.63
C ASP A 138 10.94 -54.81 -17.19
N PRO A 139 11.20 -56.11 -16.98
CA PRO A 139 11.46 -56.62 -15.63
C PRO A 139 12.70 -56.00 -14.98
N ARG A 140 13.62 -55.48 -15.78
CA ARG A 140 14.86 -54.81 -15.27
C ARG A 140 14.57 -53.48 -14.60
N LEU A 141 13.37 -52.91 -14.81
CA LEU A 141 12.91 -51.60 -14.30
C LEU A 141 11.83 -51.73 -13.22
N LYS A 142 11.48 -52.95 -12.79
CA LYS A 142 10.41 -53.21 -11.80
C LYS A 142 10.67 -52.45 -10.50
N GLU A 143 11.90 -52.44 -10.00
CA GLU A 143 12.26 -51.77 -8.76
C GLU A 143 11.97 -50.24 -8.80
N ILE A 144 12.11 -49.59 -9.97
CA ILE A 144 11.76 -48.16 -10.17
C ILE A 144 10.24 -48.01 -10.23
N LEU A 145 9.52 -48.97 -10.89
CA LEU A 145 8.06 -48.98 -10.96
C LEU A 145 7.47 -49.05 -9.55
N ASP A 146 7.99 -49.92 -8.72
CA ASP A 146 7.52 -50.11 -7.31
C ASP A 146 7.70 -48.79 -6.48
N LEU A 147 8.68 -47.98 -6.78
CA LEU A 147 8.85 -46.64 -6.16
C LEU A 147 7.89 -45.60 -6.77
N VAL A 148 7.67 -45.67 -8.08
CA VAL A 148 6.75 -44.74 -8.80
C VAL A 148 5.32 -44.93 -8.27
N ASP A 149 4.87 -46.14 -8.01
CA ASP A 149 3.54 -46.46 -7.52
C ASP A 149 3.27 -45.89 -6.09
N GLN A 150 4.32 -45.51 -5.36
CA GLN A 150 4.26 -44.93 -4.03
C GLN A 150 4.25 -43.40 -4.03
N VAL A 151 4.39 -42.75 -5.20
CA VAL A 151 4.49 -41.31 -5.34
C VAL A 151 3.31 -40.73 -6.09
N THR A 152 2.61 -39.79 -5.51
CA THR A 152 1.53 -39.05 -6.16
C THR A 152 1.99 -37.62 -6.44
N PRO A 153 2.04 -37.17 -7.71
CA PRO A 153 2.39 -35.79 -8.04
C PRO A 153 1.50 -34.77 -7.32
N GLY A 154 2.09 -33.71 -6.78
CA GLY A 154 1.39 -32.65 -6.06
C GLY A 154 1.02 -33.01 -4.62
N LYS A 155 1.46 -34.17 -4.09
CA LYS A 155 1.25 -34.58 -2.70
C LYS A 155 2.59 -34.96 -2.05
N ALA A 156 2.67 -34.74 -0.75
CA ALA A 156 3.81 -35.23 0.01
C ALA A 156 3.90 -36.76 -0.17
N PRO A 157 5.09 -37.32 -0.43
CA PRO A 157 5.23 -38.76 -0.65
C PRO A 157 4.92 -39.51 0.63
N THR A 158 4.31 -40.70 0.48
CA THR A 158 4.07 -41.62 1.56
C THR A 158 5.31 -42.46 1.92
N VAL A 159 6.37 -42.32 1.14
CA VAL A 159 7.65 -43.02 1.24
C VAL A 159 8.67 -42.21 2.03
N GLU A 160 9.29 -42.80 3.02
CA GLU A 160 10.42 -42.19 3.72
C GLU A 160 11.70 -42.10 2.86
N THR A 161 11.74 -42.83 1.74
CA THR A 161 12.88 -42.87 0.84
C THR A 161 12.90 -41.65 -0.09
N PRO A 162 13.95 -40.84 -0.10
CA PRO A 162 14.05 -39.71 -1.04
C PRO A 162 14.24 -40.25 -2.46
N CYS A 163 13.25 -40.07 -3.34
CA CYS A 163 13.24 -40.66 -4.69
C CYS A 163 12.61 -39.74 -5.75
N LEU A 164 12.60 -38.45 -5.53
CA LEU A 164 11.99 -37.50 -6.44
C LEU A 164 12.61 -37.56 -7.83
N PHE A 165 13.94 -37.43 -7.93
CA PHE A 165 14.63 -37.45 -9.23
C PHE A 165 14.56 -38.83 -9.88
N LEU A 166 14.63 -39.88 -9.10
CA LEU A 166 14.50 -41.24 -9.58
C LEU A 166 13.11 -41.50 -10.18
N THR A 167 12.04 -41.00 -9.56
CA THR A 167 10.65 -41.24 -10.00
C THR A 167 10.17 -40.25 -11.05
N TYR A 168 10.77 -39.05 -11.15
CA TYR A 168 10.37 -38.02 -12.11
C TYR A 168 11.26 -37.96 -13.36
N TYR A 169 12.59 -38.14 -13.22
CA TYR A 169 13.56 -37.73 -14.23
C TYR A 169 14.54 -38.81 -14.67
N ALA A 170 14.47 -40.03 -14.12
CA ALA A 170 15.32 -41.12 -14.51
C ALA A 170 15.19 -41.41 -16.01
N ASN A 171 16.33 -41.59 -16.69
CA ASN A 171 16.47 -41.76 -18.14
C ASN A 171 15.81 -40.69 -19.03
N ALA A 172 15.33 -39.61 -18.40
CA ALA A 172 14.96 -38.38 -19.11
C ALA A 172 16.13 -37.40 -19.07
N TYR A 173 16.26 -36.61 -17.99
CA TYR A 173 17.33 -35.63 -17.85
C TYR A 173 18.62 -36.25 -17.27
N PHE A 174 18.54 -37.31 -16.47
CA PHE A 174 19.67 -37.94 -15.78
C PHE A 174 19.62 -39.47 -15.92
N GLY A 175 20.76 -40.12 -15.75
CA GLY A 175 20.84 -41.58 -15.63
C GLY A 175 20.24 -42.05 -14.29
N ILE A 176 19.94 -43.33 -14.15
CA ILE A 176 19.34 -43.90 -12.93
C ILE A 176 20.29 -43.73 -11.75
N ALA A 177 21.57 -44.08 -11.90
CA ALA A 177 22.59 -43.92 -10.86
C ALA A 177 22.76 -42.42 -10.48
N GLN A 178 22.71 -41.51 -11.45
CA GLN A 178 22.77 -40.07 -11.18
C GLN A 178 21.55 -39.57 -10.40
N CYS A 179 20.35 -40.07 -10.69
CA CYS A 179 19.16 -39.73 -9.92
C CYS A 179 19.29 -40.15 -8.45
N CYS A 180 19.80 -41.34 -8.18
CA CYS A 180 20.08 -41.81 -6.81
C CYS A 180 21.09 -40.89 -6.10
N GLN A 181 22.14 -40.42 -6.80
CA GLN A 181 23.11 -39.49 -6.24
C GLN A 181 22.50 -38.11 -5.96
N ILE A 182 21.67 -37.57 -6.87
CA ILE A 182 20.99 -36.29 -6.71
C ILE A 182 20.03 -36.35 -5.52
N ASP A 183 19.21 -37.41 -5.43
CA ASP A 183 18.25 -37.58 -4.34
C ASP A 183 18.97 -37.72 -2.97
N ALA A 184 20.09 -38.43 -2.93
CA ALA A 184 20.91 -38.57 -1.73
C ALA A 184 21.52 -37.23 -1.30
N ILE A 185 22.15 -36.50 -2.22
CA ILE A 185 22.74 -35.18 -1.90
C ILE A 185 21.65 -34.22 -1.43
N ARG A 186 20.51 -34.15 -2.15
CA ARG A 186 19.43 -33.22 -1.81
C ARG A 186 18.80 -33.55 -0.45
N SER A 187 18.60 -34.81 -0.13
CA SER A 187 18.05 -35.22 1.15
C SER A 187 18.97 -34.81 2.32
N ASN A 188 20.27 -35.05 2.18
CA ASN A 188 21.24 -34.64 3.20
C ASN A 188 21.39 -33.13 3.33
N ILE A 189 21.31 -32.37 2.23
CA ILE A 189 21.22 -30.90 2.29
C ILE A 189 20.01 -30.47 3.13
N GLY A 190 18.87 -31.18 3.03
CA GLY A 190 17.66 -30.92 3.79
C GLY A 190 17.81 -31.04 5.30
N GLN A 191 18.77 -31.83 5.78
CA GLN A 191 19.05 -32.06 7.22
C GLN A 191 19.95 -30.96 7.85
N ILE A 192 20.57 -30.11 7.03
CA ILE A 192 21.45 -29.05 7.52
C ILE A 192 20.57 -27.92 8.06
N GLU A 193 20.78 -27.51 9.31
CA GLU A 193 20.00 -26.43 9.95
C GLU A 193 20.36 -25.05 9.38
N ASP A 194 21.66 -24.77 9.16
CA ASP A 194 22.11 -23.48 8.65
C ASP A 194 21.64 -23.24 7.21
N LYS A 195 20.81 -22.22 7.06
CA LYS A 195 20.20 -21.83 5.78
C LYS A 195 21.25 -21.42 4.73
N ARG A 196 22.34 -20.75 5.14
CA ARG A 196 23.39 -20.30 4.22
C ARG A 196 24.15 -21.49 3.64
N THR A 197 24.52 -22.44 4.48
CA THR A 197 25.16 -23.69 4.06
C THR A 197 24.27 -24.47 3.11
N ARG A 198 22.98 -24.61 3.42
CA ARG A 198 22.02 -25.23 2.48
C ARG A 198 22.04 -24.56 1.11
N TYR A 199 22.08 -23.23 1.06
CA TYR A 199 22.03 -22.50 -0.20
C TYR A 199 23.32 -22.65 -1.01
N VAL A 200 24.48 -22.65 -0.37
CA VAL A 200 25.76 -22.92 -1.05
C VAL A 200 25.79 -24.34 -1.62
N LEU A 201 25.38 -25.35 -0.85
CA LEU A 201 25.33 -26.73 -1.31
C LEU A 201 24.26 -26.97 -2.39
N LEU A 202 23.11 -26.32 -2.33
CA LEU A 202 22.12 -26.35 -3.40
C LEU A 202 22.65 -25.70 -4.68
N THR A 203 23.36 -24.57 -4.60
CA THR A 203 23.99 -23.92 -5.73
C THR A 203 25.03 -24.84 -6.39
N MET A 204 25.87 -25.48 -5.60
CA MET A 204 26.81 -26.51 -6.06
C MET A 204 26.08 -27.65 -6.79
N LEU A 205 25.04 -28.22 -6.17
CA LEU A 205 24.27 -29.32 -6.78
C LEU A 205 23.63 -28.90 -8.11
N MET A 206 22.98 -27.73 -8.15
CA MET A 206 22.37 -27.18 -9.36
C MET A 206 23.38 -26.98 -10.49
N SER A 207 24.59 -26.53 -10.16
CA SER A 207 25.67 -26.31 -11.15
C SER A 207 26.10 -27.63 -11.76
N VAL A 208 26.33 -28.65 -10.97
CA VAL A 208 26.71 -29.99 -11.42
C VAL A 208 25.58 -30.65 -12.22
N MET A 209 24.33 -30.50 -11.77
CA MET A 209 23.16 -31.02 -12.50
C MET A 209 23.04 -30.36 -13.89
N SER A 210 23.25 -29.06 -13.99
CA SER A 210 23.20 -28.34 -15.27
C SER A 210 24.27 -28.82 -16.24
N ALA A 211 25.47 -29.11 -15.76
CA ALA A 211 26.56 -29.61 -16.57
C ALA A 211 26.38 -31.08 -17.04
N SER A 212 25.79 -31.91 -16.18
CA SER A 212 25.63 -33.36 -16.39
C SER A 212 24.32 -33.75 -17.07
N ALA A 213 23.35 -32.84 -17.15
CA ALA A 213 22.02 -33.14 -17.68
C ALA A 213 22.05 -33.59 -19.14
N SER A 214 21.21 -34.56 -19.49
CA SER A 214 21.00 -35.05 -20.86
C SER A 214 20.22 -34.06 -21.72
N THR A 215 20.74 -32.85 -21.87
CA THR A 215 20.14 -31.73 -22.61
C THR A 215 21.15 -31.07 -23.53
N THR A 216 20.72 -30.12 -24.34
CA THR A 216 21.64 -29.33 -25.19
C THR A 216 22.32 -28.22 -24.41
N THR A 217 21.58 -27.45 -23.58
CA THR A 217 22.11 -26.37 -22.73
C THR A 217 21.18 -26.03 -21.54
N HIS A 218 19.91 -26.42 -21.62
CA HIS A 218 18.87 -26.06 -20.62
C HIS A 218 17.82 -27.17 -20.54
N PHE A 219 16.93 -27.11 -19.52
CA PHE A 219 15.95 -28.16 -19.23
C PHE A 219 14.63 -28.06 -20.01
N ALA A 220 14.57 -27.34 -21.12
CA ALA A 220 13.33 -27.26 -21.93
C ALA A 220 12.92 -28.62 -22.50
N GLN A 221 13.89 -29.39 -22.93
CA GLN A 221 13.69 -30.77 -23.42
C GLN A 221 14.93 -31.62 -23.18
N TYR A 222 14.71 -32.85 -22.78
CA TYR A 222 15.80 -33.83 -22.69
C TYR A 222 16.10 -34.49 -24.06
N LEU A 223 17.33 -34.89 -24.21
CA LEU A 223 17.77 -35.62 -25.40
C LEU A 223 17.27 -37.04 -25.38
N LYS A 224 16.71 -37.51 -26.51
CA LYS A 224 16.30 -38.91 -26.75
C LYS A 224 17.35 -39.62 -27.54
N VAL A 225 17.53 -40.93 -27.29
CA VAL A 225 18.39 -41.80 -28.08
C VAL A 225 17.72 -41.98 -29.46
N LYS A 226 18.28 -41.38 -30.52
CA LYS A 226 17.76 -41.48 -31.89
C LYS A 226 18.78 -42.10 -32.87
N SER A 227 20.04 -42.15 -32.48
CA SER A 227 21.14 -42.64 -33.27
C SER A 227 22.33 -43.07 -32.41
N LYS A 228 23.29 -43.78 -32.96
CA LYS A 228 24.52 -44.14 -32.26
C LYS A 228 25.29 -42.94 -31.74
N ALA A 229 25.32 -41.82 -32.49
CA ALA A 229 25.96 -40.59 -32.05
C ALA A 229 25.25 -39.95 -30.84
N THR A 230 23.89 -39.87 -30.84
CA THR A 230 23.14 -39.38 -29.71
C THR A 230 23.22 -40.29 -28.51
N CYS A 231 23.30 -41.60 -28.72
CA CYS A 231 23.52 -42.58 -27.67
C CYS A 231 24.88 -42.36 -26.97
N ASN A 232 25.96 -42.24 -27.70
CA ASN A 232 27.30 -42.01 -27.14
C ASN A 232 27.40 -40.70 -26.37
N ASN A 233 26.74 -39.63 -26.84
CA ASN A 233 26.70 -38.34 -26.15
C ASN A 233 25.95 -38.49 -24.81
N LEU A 234 24.79 -39.16 -24.83
CA LEU A 234 24.00 -39.39 -23.59
C LEU A 234 24.76 -40.24 -22.58
N ILE A 235 25.41 -41.32 -23.04
CA ILE A 235 26.23 -42.16 -22.17
C ILE A 235 27.37 -41.37 -21.57
N GLY A 236 28.04 -40.53 -22.38
CA GLY A 236 29.11 -39.64 -21.89
C GLY A 236 28.66 -38.74 -20.75
N LYS A 237 27.46 -38.15 -20.85
CA LYS A 237 26.89 -37.31 -19.82
C LYS A 237 26.46 -38.14 -18.58
N ARG A 238 25.85 -39.30 -18.77
CA ARG A 238 25.33 -40.16 -17.68
C ARG A 238 26.40 -40.91 -16.89
N LYS A 239 27.61 -41.02 -17.49
CA LYS A 239 28.81 -41.54 -16.78
C LYS A 239 29.38 -40.57 -15.73
N ILE A 240 29.03 -39.29 -15.80
CA ILE A 240 29.50 -38.30 -14.84
C ILE A 240 29.00 -38.67 -13.43
N ASN A 241 29.93 -38.84 -12.52
CA ASN A 241 29.60 -39.05 -11.12
C ASN A 241 29.25 -37.70 -10.49
N ILE A 242 27.96 -37.53 -10.03
CA ILE A 242 27.46 -36.30 -9.48
C ILE A 242 28.14 -35.98 -8.15
N ILE A 243 28.35 -36.99 -7.28
CA ILE A 243 28.98 -36.82 -5.95
C ILE A 243 30.40 -36.27 -6.12
N GLU A 244 31.23 -36.92 -6.98
CA GLU A 244 32.61 -36.49 -7.15
C GLU A 244 32.70 -35.10 -7.84
N SER A 245 31.81 -34.83 -8.78
CA SER A 245 31.73 -33.48 -9.38
C SER A 245 31.34 -32.42 -8.38
N CYS A 246 30.42 -32.73 -7.46
CA CYS A 246 30.03 -31.84 -6.37
C CYS A 246 31.18 -31.60 -5.37
N LYS A 247 31.92 -32.63 -5.00
CA LYS A 247 33.11 -32.48 -4.14
C LYS A 247 34.15 -31.58 -4.77
N SER A 248 34.44 -31.78 -6.07
CA SER A 248 35.37 -30.92 -6.80
C SER A 248 34.91 -29.46 -6.84
N LEU A 249 33.66 -29.20 -7.17
CA LEU A 249 33.13 -27.84 -7.23
C LEU A 249 33.04 -27.17 -5.85
N LEU A 250 32.77 -27.93 -4.78
CA LEU A 250 32.77 -27.42 -3.41
C LEU A 250 34.19 -27.00 -2.98
N ALA A 251 35.21 -27.72 -3.41
CA ALA A 251 36.59 -27.32 -3.18
C ALA A 251 36.94 -25.99 -3.90
N GLU A 252 36.45 -25.79 -5.12
CA GLU A 252 36.56 -24.50 -5.84
C GLU A 252 35.83 -23.38 -5.09
N TYR A 253 34.61 -23.62 -4.59
CA TYR A 253 33.84 -22.66 -3.80
C TYR A 253 34.54 -22.26 -2.52
N ARG A 254 35.20 -23.22 -1.88
CA ARG A 254 36.04 -22.99 -0.68
C ARG A 254 37.23 -22.08 -1.01
N GLN A 255 37.94 -22.35 -2.12
CA GLN A 255 39.05 -21.49 -2.59
C GLN A 255 38.58 -20.08 -2.93
N ALA A 256 37.36 -19.94 -3.48
CA ALA A 256 36.75 -18.65 -3.76
C ALA A 256 36.21 -17.94 -2.50
N GLY A 257 36.36 -18.53 -1.29
CA GLY A 257 35.93 -17.93 -0.03
C GLY A 257 34.44 -18.00 0.23
N LEU A 258 33.69 -18.88 -0.44
CA LEU A 258 32.25 -19.03 -0.18
C LEU A 258 31.95 -19.87 1.09
N CYS A 259 32.90 -20.63 1.59
CA CYS A 259 32.76 -21.49 2.75
C CYS A 259 33.48 -20.94 4.00
N THR A 260 33.68 -19.63 4.10
CA THR A 260 34.34 -18.96 5.22
C THR A 260 33.49 -17.80 5.75
N ALA A 261 33.36 -17.69 7.07
CA ALA A 261 32.43 -16.76 7.75
C ALA A 261 32.83 -15.28 7.75
N ASP A 262 33.95 -14.90 7.14
CA ASP A 262 34.50 -13.54 7.30
C ASP A 262 33.88 -12.52 6.33
N ARG A 263 32.68 -12.00 6.69
CA ARG A 263 32.06 -10.91 5.90
C ARG A 263 31.39 -9.84 6.76
N LYS A 264 31.75 -8.59 6.44
CA LYS A 264 31.00 -7.37 6.75
C LYS A 264 29.56 -7.52 6.23
N ALA A 265 28.61 -6.83 6.81
CA ALA A 265 27.16 -6.90 6.59
C ALA A 265 26.63 -7.75 5.41
N PRO A 266 25.73 -8.71 5.64
CA PRO A 266 25.23 -9.59 4.58
C PRO A 266 24.43 -8.82 3.52
N SER A 267 24.59 -9.20 2.25
CA SER A 267 23.73 -8.74 1.16
C SER A 267 22.30 -9.26 1.35
N VAL A 268 21.32 -8.43 1.02
CA VAL A 268 19.91 -8.81 1.12
C VAL A 268 19.46 -9.42 -0.20
N CYS A 269 18.76 -10.55 -0.13
CA CYS A 269 18.21 -11.23 -1.31
C CYS A 269 16.71 -11.44 -1.15
N TYR A 270 15.96 -11.17 -2.22
CA TYR A 270 14.51 -11.35 -2.30
C TYR A 270 14.13 -12.36 -3.38
N ASN A 271 12.98 -13.01 -3.19
CA ASN A 271 12.34 -13.83 -4.21
C ASN A 271 10.92 -13.29 -4.42
N LEU A 272 10.82 -12.17 -5.12
CA LEU A 272 9.59 -11.42 -5.32
C LEU A 272 9.43 -11.03 -6.79
N ASP A 273 8.19 -10.69 -7.17
CA ASP A 273 7.99 -9.93 -8.40
C ASP A 273 8.75 -8.59 -8.33
N PHE A 274 9.19 -8.07 -9.46
CA PHE A 274 9.99 -6.84 -9.51
C PHE A 274 9.29 -5.65 -8.84
N SER A 275 7.97 -5.55 -9.02
CA SER A 275 7.16 -4.48 -8.47
C SER A 275 7.08 -4.58 -6.94
N ASP A 276 6.82 -5.79 -6.42
CA ASP A 276 6.73 -6.05 -4.98
C ASP A 276 8.11 -5.88 -4.31
N CYS A 277 9.18 -6.25 -5.01
CA CYS A 277 10.54 -6.02 -4.53
C CYS A 277 10.83 -4.52 -4.37
N LEU A 278 10.51 -3.71 -5.39
CA LEU A 278 10.71 -2.25 -5.33
C LEU A 278 9.87 -1.60 -4.23
N ASP A 279 8.70 -2.13 -3.91
CA ASP A 279 7.87 -1.65 -2.79
C ASP A 279 8.41 -2.07 -1.42
N SER A 280 9.16 -3.18 -1.37
CA SER A 280 9.72 -3.73 -0.12
C SER A 280 11.05 -3.11 0.30
N ILE A 281 11.67 -2.27 -0.53
CA ILE A 281 12.98 -1.68 -0.30
C ILE A 281 12.93 -0.14 -0.28
N SER A 282 13.81 0.47 0.51
CA SER A 282 13.94 1.93 0.55
C SER A 282 14.85 2.43 -0.57
N LEU A 283 14.26 2.87 -1.66
CA LEU A 283 14.98 3.53 -2.75
C LEU A 283 15.26 5.00 -2.43
N ASN A 284 16.41 5.51 -2.88
CA ASN A 284 16.80 6.92 -2.73
C ASN A 284 17.82 7.33 -3.79
N ASN A 285 18.30 8.55 -3.74
CA ASN A 285 19.29 9.10 -4.68
C ASN A 285 20.70 8.49 -4.60
N GLU A 286 21.01 7.66 -3.60
CA GLU A 286 22.23 6.88 -3.46
C GLU A 286 22.06 5.43 -3.96
N THR A 287 20.86 5.08 -4.43
CA THR A 287 20.50 3.75 -4.93
C THR A 287 20.48 3.72 -6.45
N LEU A 288 21.05 2.68 -7.04
CA LEU A 288 20.89 2.35 -8.46
C LEU A 288 20.14 1.03 -8.57
N VAL A 289 19.06 1.02 -9.35
CA VAL A 289 18.35 -0.20 -9.75
C VAL A 289 18.92 -0.65 -11.09
N TYR A 290 19.53 -1.84 -11.13
CA TYR A 290 19.90 -2.51 -12.36
C TYR A 290 18.80 -3.48 -12.75
N ALA A 291 18.31 -3.37 -13.99
CA ALA A 291 17.24 -4.18 -14.54
C ALA A 291 17.66 -4.83 -15.86
N ASP A 292 17.65 -6.15 -15.88
CA ASP A 292 17.84 -7.02 -17.04
C ASP A 292 16.60 -7.91 -17.19
N PRO A 293 15.43 -7.33 -17.55
CA PRO A 293 14.20 -8.09 -17.60
C PRO A 293 14.18 -9.12 -18.72
N PRO A 294 13.36 -10.17 -18.64
CA PRO A 294 13.21 -11.15 -19.71
C PRO A 294 12.77 -10.49 -21.02
N TYR A 295 13.49 -10.78 -22.13
CA TYR A 295 13.23 -10.15 -23.44
C TYR A 295 12.51 -11.04 -24.45
N PHE A 296 12.28 -12.32 -24.17
CA PHE A 296 11.64 -13.25 -25.08
C PHE A 296 10.29 -13.73 -24.55
N LYS A 297 9.42 -14.15 -25.48
CA LYS A 297 8.13 -14.82 -25.18
C LYS A 297 8.28 -16.07 -24.33
N GLU A 298 9.44 -16.69 -24.35
CA GLU A 298 9.70 -17.93 -23.64
C GLU A 298 10.14 -17.65 -22.21
N HIS A 299 9.35 -18.09 -21.26
CA HIS A 299 9.60 -17.86 -19.84
C HIS A 299 10.80 -18.67 -19.35
N TYR A 300 11.71 -18.05 -18.60
CA TYR A 300 12.87 -18.71 -17.99
C TYR A 300 12.46 -19.88 -17.09
N SER A 301 11.29 -19.83 -16.45
CA SER A 301 10.69 -20.91 -15.71
C SER A 301 10.54 -22.22 -16.50
N ARG A 302 10.45 -22.15 -17.83
CA ARG A 302 10.43 -23.33 -18.72
C ARG A 302 11.81 -23.96 -18.90
N TYR A 303 12.83 -23.14 -18.93
CA TYR A 303 14.21 -23.60 -19.17
C TYR A 303 14.89 -24.15 -17.93
N TYR A 304 14.47 -23.72 -16.74
CA TYR A 304 15.13 -24.03 -15.48
C TYR A 304 14.20 -24.67 -14.42
N HIS A 305 13.03 -25.19 -14.81
CA HIS A 305 12.06 -25.80 -13.91
C HIS A 305 12.63 -26.96 -13.06
N VAL A 306 13.58 -27.73 -13.59
CA VAL A 306 14.24 -28.83 -12.86
C VAL A 306 15.08 -28.29 -11.70
N LEU A 307 15.65 -27.07 -11.83
CA LEU A 307 16.39 -26.41 -10.76
C LEU A 307 15.45 -25.93 -9.65
N ASN A 308 14.27 -25.40 -9.98
CA ASN A 308 13.26 -25.13 -8.97
C ASN A 308 12.82 -26.42 -8.26
N THR A 309 12.67 -27.52 -9.00
CA THR A 309 12.28 -28.81 -8.43
C THR A 309 13.32 -29.35 -7.45
N VAL A 310 14.64 -29.26 -7.74
CA VAL A 310 15.65 -29.70 -6.78
C VAL A 310 15.73 -28.78 -5.54
N CYS A 311 15.48 -27.48 -5.73
CA CYS A 311 15.46 -26.54 -4.61
C CYS A 311 14.28 -26.79 -3.67
N LEU A 312 13.07 -26.92 -4.19
CA LEU A 312 11.86 -27.13 -3.42
C LEU A 312 11.73 -28.57 -2.90
N TYR A 313 12.07 -29.55 -3.73
CA TYR A 313 11.99 -31.00 -3.47
C TYR A 313 10.60 -31.44 -3.01
N ASP A 314 9.57 -30.92 -3.67
CA ASP A 314 8.17 -30.91 -3.23
C ASP A 314 7.25 -31.86 -4.01
N TYR A 315 7.81 -32.73 -4.88
CA TYR A 315 7.05 -33.67 -5.71
C TYR A 315 5.93 -32.98 -6.51
N PRO A 316 6.23 -31.98 -7.35
CA PRO A 316 5.26 -31.08 -7.92
C PRO A 316 4.28 -31.74 -8.89
N ALA A 317 3.07 -31.16 -9.01
CA ALA A 317 2.22 -31.41 -10.15
C ALA A 317 2.86 -30.87 -11.44
N MET A 318 2.63 -31.53 -12.56
CA MET A 318 3.23 -31.16 -13.85
C MET A 318 2.21 -30.64 -14.85
N ALA A 319 2.63 -29.64 -15.62
CA ALA A 319 1.77 -29.01 -16.59
C ALA A 319 1.38 -30.00 -17.72
N MET A 320 0.08 -30.07 -17.97
CA MET A 320 -0.50 -30.78 -19.11
C MET A 320 -0.63 -29.83 -20.30
N ASN A 321 -0.52 -30.37 -21.49
CA ASN A 321 -0.86 -29.63 -22.70
C ASN A 321 -2.39 -29.38 -22.73
N PRO A 322 -2.85 -28.11 -22.79
CA PRO A 322 -4.28 -27.83 -22.75
C PRO A 322 -5.09 -28.41 -23.91
N GLN A 323 -4.45 -28.68 -25.06
CA GLN A 323 -5.10 -29.17 -26.27
C GLN A 323 -5.10 -30.70 -26.37
N THR A 324 -3.99 -31.36 -26.02
CA THR A 324 -3.86 -32.82 -26.14
C THR A 324 -4.13 -33.55 -24.84
N HIS A 325 -4.21 -32.85 -23.71
CA HIS A 325 -4.29 -33.41 -22.36
C HIS A 325 -3.15 -34.40 -22.05
N GLU A 326 -2.04 -34.30 -22.79
CA GLU A 326 -0.85 -35.08 -22.56
C GLU A 326 0.18 -34.29 -21.75
N LEU A 327 1.06 -35.01 -21.07
CA LEU A 327 2.15 -34.39 -20.36
C LEU A 327 3.06 -33.60 -21.30
N SER A 328 3.48 -32.41 -20.90
CA SER A 328 4.46 -31.65 -21.67
C SER A 328 5.77 -32.44 -21.80
N ILE A 329 6.36 -32.48 -23.02
CA ILE A 329 7.57 -33.25 -23.32
C ILE A 329 8.71 -32.93 -22.32
N GLY A 330 8.80 -31.68 -21.88
CA GLY A 330 9.82 -31.24 -20.93
C GLY A 330 9.50 -31.51 -19.45
N ARG A 331 8.36 -32.11 -19.14
CA ARG A 331 7.91 -32.37 -17.76
C ARG A 331 7.95 -31.11 -16.88
N TYR A 332 7.30 -30.02 -17.36
CA TYR A 332 7.30 -28.72 -16.66
C TYR A 332 6.39 -28.75 -15.43
N ARG A 333 6.82 -28.08 -14.36
CA ARG A 333 5.98 -27.82 -13.20
C ARG A 333 4.73 -27.02 -13.60
N GLU A 334 3.59 -27.29 -12.95
CA GLU A 334 2.33 -26.57 -13.18
C GLU A 334 2.41 -25.12 -12.63
N ASP A 335 3.01 -24.95 -11.47
CA ASP A 335 3.12 -23.71 -10.66
C ASP A 335 4.26 -22.77 -11.11
N ARG A 336 4.61 -22.76 -12.39
CA ARG A 336 5.70 -21.92 -12.91
C ARG A 336 5.37 -20.44 -12.84
N SER A 337 6.34 -19.65 -12.39
CA SER A 337 6.29 -18.19 -12.44
C SER A 337 6.24 -17.64 -13.88
N VAL A 338 5.58 -16.50 -14.07
CA VAL A 338 5.43 -15.84 -15.38
C VAL A 338 5.58 -14.33 -15.22
N SER A 339 6.73 -13.80 -15.67
CA SER A 339 6.97 -12.35 -15.67
C SER A 339 6.10 -11.61 -16.69
N ASP A 340 5.61 -10.42 -16.33
CA ASP A 340 4.87 -9.55 -17.24
C ASP A 340 5.74 -8.96 -18.36
N PHE A 341 7.06 -8.86 -18.17
CA PHE A 341 8.01 -8.49 -19.23
C PHE A 341 8.06 -9.51 -20.39
N GLY A 342 7.73 -10.79 -20.14
CA GLY A 342 7.61 -11.83 -21.16
C GLY A 342 6.29 -11.83 -21.94
N LYS A 343 5.33 -10.96 -21.62
CA LYS A 343 4.00 -10.88 -22.26
C LYS A 343 3.89 -9.63 -23.12
N LYS A 344 3.76 -9.78 -24.45
CA LYS A 344 3.73 -8.64 -25.39
C LYS A 344 2.72 -7.55 -25.02
N ALA A 345 1.56 -7.92 -24.51
CA ALA A 345 0.51 -6.96 -24.12
C ALA A 345 0.80 -6.21 -22.81
N LYS A 346 1.73 -6.68 -21.98
CA LYS A 346 2.00 -6.13 -20.65
C LYS A 346 3.42 -5.55 -20.50
N ALA A 347 4.35 -5.95 -21.35
CA ALA A 347 5.76 -5.64 -21.21
C ALA A 347 6.03 -4.12 -21.17
N LEU A 348 5.42 -3.33 -22.04
CA LEU A 348 5.58 -1.88 -22.05
C LEU A 348 5.05 -1.24 -20.75
N GLY A 349 3.93 -1.71 -20.23
CA GLY A 349 3.38 -1.26 -18.93
C GLY A 349 4.27 -1.64 -17.76
N ALA A 350 4.96 -2.80 -17.82
CA ALA A 350 5.94 -3.20 -16.81
C ALA A 350 7.17 -2.27 -16.81
N PHE A 351 7.65 -1.83 -17.98
CA PHE A 351 8.70 -0.82 -18.09
C PHE A 351 8.24 0.53 -17.52
N ASP A 352 7.03 0.98 -17.83
CA ASP A 352 6.50 2.22 -17.27
C ASP A 352 6.40 2.17 -15.75
N THR A 353 5.97 1.03 -15.19
CA THR A 353 5.93 0.80 -13.74
C THR A 353 7.33 0.87 -13.12
N LEU A 354 8.31 0.16 -13.70
CA LEU A 354 9.71 0.15 -13.26
C LEU A 354 10.29 1.57 -13.26
N ILE A 355 10.21 2.27 -14.40
CA ILE A 355 10.72 3.62 -14.59
C ILE A 355 10.05 4.58 -13.60
N THR A 356 8.74 4.46 -13.42
CA THR A 356 7.96 5.32 -12.52
C THR A 356 8.34 5.13 -11.05
N LYS A 357 8.42 3.89 -10.57
CA LYS A 357 8.80 3.60 -9.19
C LYS A 357 10.20 4.10 -8.86
N CYS A 358 11.16 3.83 -9.72
CA CYS A 358 12.56 4.28 -9.54
C CYS A 358 12.67 5.81 -9.58
N SER A 359 12.01 6.47 -10.53
CA SER A 359 12.08 7.94 -10.67
C SER A 359 11.42 8.67 -9.51
N ASN A 360 10.27 8.17 -9.00
CA ASN A 360 9.58 8.78 -7.87
C ASN A 360 10.44 8.76 -6.59
N ALA A 361 11.28 7.74 -6.44
CA ALA A 361 12.23 7.62 -5.34
C ALA A 361 13.56 8.40 -5.58
N GLY A 362 13.73 9.01 -6.73
CA GLY A 362 14.98 9.68 -7.11
C GLY A 362 16.15 8.70 -7.34
N ALA A 363 15.88 7.40 -7.49
CA ALA A 363 16.90 6.39 -7.69
C ALA A 363 17.46 6.42 -9.13
N TRP A 364 18.73 6.08 -9.28
CA TRP A 364 19.32 5.80 -10.58
C TRP A 364 18.73 4.51 -11.15
N LEU A 365 18.56 4.45 -12.47
CA LEU A 365 18.08 3.26 -13.14
C LEU A 365 19.03 2.90 -14.29
N MET A 366 19.43 1.64 -14.35
CA MET A 366 20.19 1.11 -15.48
C MET A 366 19.44 -0.08 -16.06
N ILE A 367 19.11 -0.03 -17.34
CA ILE A 367 18.38 -1.12 -18.03
C ILE A 367 19.29 -1.68 -19.09
N SER A 368 19.49 -3.01 -19.13
CA SER A 368 20.04 -3.70 -20.26
C SER A 368 18.94 -4.40 -21.05
N TYR A 369 18.94 -4.25 -22.38
CA TYR A 369 17.88 -4.80 -23.22
C TYR A 369 18.37 -4.98 -24.67
N SER A 370 17.87 -6.02 -25.35
CA SER A 370 18.33 -6.38 -26.70
C SER A 370 17.38 -5.89 -27.80
N ASP A 371 17.91 -5.58 -28.97
CA ASP A 371 17.14 -5.15 -30.15
C ASP A 371 16.14 -6.19 -30.68
N ASN A 372 16.36 -7.46 -30.41
CA ASN A 372 15.48 -8.57 -30.85
C ASN A 372 14.42 -8.93 -29.77
N SER A 373 13.96 -7.97 -28.99
CA SER A 373 13.12 -8.18 -27.83
C SER A 373 11.63 -7.88 -28.11
N ILE A 374 10.78 -8.07 -27.08
CA ILE A 374 9.32 -7.92 -27.19
C ILE A 374 8.90 -6.45 -27.32
N VAL A 375 9.64 -5.53 -26.69
CA VAL A 375 9.41 -4.08 -26.69
C VAL A 375 10.49 -3.40 -27.51
N ASP A 376 10.12 -2.42 -28.31
CA ASP A 376 11.07 -1.66 -29.10
C ASP A 376 11.96 -0.77 -28.23
N ILE A 377 13.25 -0.66 -28.58
CA ILE A 377 14.23 0.17 -27.86
C ILE A 377 13.77 1.64 -27.78
N SER A 378 13.17 2.16 -28.86
CA SER A 378 12.62 3.53 -28.92
C SER A 378 11.48 3.77 -27.95
N ASP A 379 10.65 2.76 -27.67
CA ASP A 379 9.54 2.90 -26.73
C ASP A 379 10.04 2.98 -25.28
N ILE A 380 11.04 2.16 -24.94
CA ILE A 380 11.70 2.21 -23.62
C ILE A 380 12.41 3.55 -23.44
N GLN A 381 13.12 4.03 -24.48
CA GLN A 381 13.79 5.32 -24.49
C GLN A 381 12.78 6.46 -24.23
N ALA A 382 11.68 6.48 -24.99
CA ALA A 382 10.65 7.50 -24.86
C ALA A 382 9.99 7.52 -23.47
N LEU A 383 9.82 6.34 -22.83
CA LEU A 383 9.34 6.26 -21.46
C LEU A 383 10.37 6.81 -20.45
N ALA A 384 11.63 6.40 -20.59
CA ALA A 384 12.70 6.80 -19.69
C ALA A 384 13.02 8.30 -19.78
N GLU A 385 13.07 8.87 -20.99
CA GLU A 385 13.37 10.29 -21.21
C GLU A 385 12.33 11.26 -20.61
N LYS A 386 11.11 10.80 -20.37
CA LYS A 386 10.10 11.61 -19.65
C LYS A 386 10.55 11.94 -18.22
N LYS A 387 11.34 11.06 -17.58
CA LYS A 387 11.65 11.10 -16.15
C LYS A 387 13.14 11.18 -15.83
N TYR A 388 14.00 10.81 -16.78
CA TYR A 388 15.43 10.69 -16.61
C TYR A 388 16.20 11.45 -17.71
N ASP A 389 17.43 11.87 -17.38
CA ASP A 389 18.44 12.14 -18.39
C ASP A 389 19.03 10.79 -18.80
N VAL A 390 18.81 10.38 -20.03
CA VAL A 390 19.14 9.04 -20.53
C VAL A 390 20.38 9.07 -21.39
N LEU A 391 21.37 8.26 -21.04
CA LEU A 391 22.49 7.92 -21.91
C LEU A 391 22.32 6.47 -22.37
N ILE A 392 22.47 6.21 -23.66
CA ILE A 392 22.33 4.87 -24.22
C ILE A 392 23.68 4.45 -24.77
N GLU A 393 24.19 3.31 -24.29
CA GLU A 393 25.38 2.65 -24.81
C GLU A 393 24.94 1.41 -25.60
N LYS A 394 25.43 1.30 -26.81
CA LYS A 394 25.19 0.14 -27.69
C LYS A 394 26.40 -0.78 -27.70
N VAL A 395 26.19 -2.04 -27.36
CA VAL A 395 27.24 -3.07 -27.35
C VAL A 395 26.91 -4.18 -28.36
N GLU A 396 27.77 -4.34 -29.35
CA GLU A 396 27.61 -5.42 -30.37
C GLU A 396 28.09 -6.76 -29.82
N LEU A 397 27.18 -7.75 -29.78
CA LEU A 397 27.50 -9.11 -29.36
C LEU A 397 27.49 -10.06 -30.54
N SER A 398 28.60 -10.77 -30.73
CA SER A 398 28.68 -11.88 -31.68
C SER A 398 28.15 -13.16 -31.02
N HIS A 399 27.04 -13.70 -31.48
CA HIS A 399 26.58 -15.02 -31.06
C HIS A 399 27.22 -16.13 -31.91
N SER A 400 27.83 -17.10 -31.23
CA SER A 400 28.19 -18.39 -31.88
C SER A 400 26.90 -19.10 -32.29
N LYS A 401 26.86 -19.55 -33.56
CA LYS A 401 25.70 -20.25 -34.12
C LYS A 401 25.30 -21.47 -33.26
N GLN A 402 24.23 -21.36 -32.50
CA GLN A 402 23.58 -22.52 -31.89
C GLN A 402 22.21 -22.69 -32.54
N GLY A 403 22.02 -23.77 -33.26
CA GLY A 403 20.74 -24.13 -33.89
C GLY A 403 20.53 -23.54 -35.29
N ARG A 404 19.29 -23.66 -35.82
CA ARG A 404 18.88 -23.24 -37.18
C ARG A 404 18.64 -21.72 -37.33
N SER A 405 19.06 -20.90 -36.40
CA SER A 405 18.84 -19.45 -36.44
C SER A 405 19.91 -18.81 -37.38
N SER A 406 19.45 -17.93 -38.27
CA SER A 406 20.27 -17.16 -39.20
C SER A 406 20.85 -15.87 -38.59
N ILE A 407 20.58 -15.55 -37.32
CA ILE A 407 21.01 -14.31 -36.69
C ILE A 407 22.43 -14.47 -36.17
N SER A 408 23.37 -13.69 -36.74
CA SER A 408 24.79 -13.70 -36.40
C SER A 408 25.26 -12.57 -35.47
N LYS A 409 24.47 -11.52 -35.33
CA LYS A 409 24.78 -10.37 -34.50
C LYS A 409 23.52 -9.96 -33.75
N VAL A 410 23.65 -9.60 -32.48
CA VAL A 410 22.59 -9.04 -31.61
C VAL A 410 23.21 -7.83 -30.95
N ASP A 411 22.48 -6.73 -30.96
CA ASP A 411 22.89 -5.50 -30.33
C ASP A 411 22.24 -5.44 -28.92
N GLU A 412 23.05 -5.24 -27.88
CA GLU A 412 22.60 -5.00 -26.53
C GLU A 412 22.68 -3.50 -26.23
N TYR A 413 21.60 -2.95 -25.68
CA TYR A 413 21.48 -1.55 -25.32
C TYR A 413 21.49 -1.41 -23.80
N ILE A 414 22.38 -0.55 -23.29
CA ILE A 414 22.47 -0.21 -21.87
C ILE A 414 21.97 1.21 -21.70
N PHE A 415 20.82 1.36 -21.07
CA PHE A 415 20.26 2.65 -20.69
C PHE A 415 20.81 3.04 -19.33
N ILE A 416 21.54 4.14 -19.26
CA ILE A 416 22.02 4.75 -18.02
C ILE A 416 21.13 5.96 -17.75
N CYS A 417 20.16 5.77 -16.88
CA CYS A 417 19.14 6.74 -16.54
C CYS A 417 19.55 7.49 -15.27
N ARG A 418 20.08 8.68 -15.43
CA ARG A 418 20.34 9.59 -14.33
C ARG A 418 19.03 10.25 -13.95
N PRO A 419 18.62 10.22 -12.64
CA PRO A 419 17.47 11.00 -12.23
C PRO A 419 17.70 12.42 -12.74
N LYS A 420 16.80 12.92 -13.58
CA LYS A 420 16.78 14.36 -13.84
C LYS A 420 16.87 14.93 -12.46
N LYS A 421 17.81 15.85 -12.17
CA LYS A 421 17.75 16.62 -10.94
C LYS A 421 16.30 17.06 -10.92
N ILE A 422 15.50 16.35 -10.15
CA ILE A 422 14.25 16.89 -9.71
C ILE A 422 14.79 18.06 -8.91
N VAL A 423 14.85 19.22 -9.55
CA VAL A 423 14.58 20.44 -8.83
C VAL A 423 13.20 20.11 -8.34
N HIS A 424 13.13 19.55 -7.13
CA HIS A 424 11.92 19.53 -6.35
C HIS A 424 11.72 20.98 -5.99
N ASP A 425 11.49 21.76 -7.05
CA ASP A 425 10.99 23.08 -6.87
C ASP A 425 9.63 22.89 -6.27
N VAL A 426 9.49 23.32 -5.05
CA VAL A 426 8.22 23.29 -4.35
C VAL A 426 7.17 23.95 -5.25
N ASP A 427 7.57 24.93 -6.06
CA ASP A 427 6.71 25.62 -7.02
C ASP A 427 6.18 24.70 -8.13
N GLU A 428 7.00 23.77 -8.65
CA GLU A 428 6.51 22.76 -9.62
C GLU A 428 5.51 21.81 -8.98
N LYS A 429 5.79 21.33 -7.77
CA LYS A 429 4.85 20.51 -7.01
C LYS A 429 3.55 21.24 -6.74
N LEU A 430 3.63 22.49 -6.35
CA LEU A 430 2.48 23.32 -6.04
C LEU A 430 1.68 23.70 -7.28
N SER A 431 2.31 23.92 -8.43
CA SER A 431 1.60 24.26 -9.68
C SER A 431 0.58 23.19 -10.08
N VAL A 432 0.96 21.93 -9.96
CA VAL A 432 0.04 20.80 -10.27
C VAL A 432 -1.11 20.73 -9.28
N ILE A 433 -0.86 21.01 -7.99
CA ILE A 433 -1.92 21.04 -6.97
C ILE A 433 -2.89 22.20 -7.24
N LYS A 434 -2.39 23.35 -7.66
CA LYS A 434 -3.18 24.56 -8.00
C LYS A 434 -4.18 24.28 -9.14
N GLU A 435 -3.84 23.43 -10.10
CA GLU A 435 -4.70 23.09 -11.25
C GLU A 435 -5.83 22.11 -10.90
N LEU A 436 -5.77 21.48 -9.71
CA LEU A 436 -6.78 20.50 -9.33
C LEU A 436 -8.12 21.15 -9.03
N LYS A 437 -9.19 20.58 -9.61
CA LYS A 437 -10.54 20.89 -9.19
C LYS A 437 -10.84 20.20 -7.86
N PRO A 438 -11.13 20.94 -6.78
CA PRO A 438 -11.35 20.36 -5.45
C PRO A 438 -12.60 19.45 -5.41
N ILE A 439 -12.47 18.27 -4.80
CA ILE A 439 -13.56 17.30 -4.62
C ILE A 439 -13.64 16.95 -3.12
N VAL A 440 -14.82 17.17 -2.52
CA VAL A 440 -15.08 16.84 -1.10
C VAL A 440 -16.04 15.66 -0.93
N ASP A 441 -16.90 15.42 -1.92
CA ASP A 441 -17.94 14.40 -1.84
C ASP A 441 -17.36 13.02 -2.19
N ASN A 442 -17.46 12.10 -1.23
CA ASN A 442 -17.19 10.69 -1.39
C ASN A 442 -18.07 9.89 -0.41
N PRO A 443 -18.22 8.55 -0.58
CA PRO A 443 -19.08 7.74 0.28
C PRO A 443 -18.75 7.87 1.79
N ALA A 444 -17.47 7.90 2.16
CA ALA A 444 -17.06 8.10 3.55
C ALA A 444 -17.50 9.48 4.09
N GLY A 445 -17.54 10.48 3.23
CA GLY A 445 -18.00 11.84 3.56
C GLY A 445 -19.48 11.93 3.94
N PHE A 446 -20.32 11.03 3.46
CA PHE A 446 -21.75 11.00 3.73
C PHE A 446 -22.11 10.30 5.04
N MET A 447 -21.19 9.54 5.64
CA MET A 447 -21.42 8.89 6.94
C MET A 447 -21.79 9.91 8.01
N HIS A 448 -20.94 10.87 8.24
CA HIS A 448 -21.18 11.92 9.26
C HIS A 448 -20.85 13.29 8.69
N ASN A 449 -21.67 14.29 8.97
CA ASN A 449 -21.39 15.65 8.58
C ASN A 449 -20.35 16.26 9.55
N TYR A 450 -19.15 16.52 9.05
CA TYR A 450 -18.10 17.21 9.80
C TYR A 450 -17.78 18.55 9.11
N MET A 451 -17.67 19.62 9.91
CA MET A 451 -17.47 20.96 9.39
C MET A 451 -16.05 21.12 8.82
N ALA A 452 -15.91 21.93 7.77
CA ALA A 452 -14.63 22.31 7.16
C ALA A 452 -13.78 21.15 6.62
N ARG A 453 -14.43 20.08 6.13
CA ARG A 453 -13.72 18.95 5.48
C ARG A 453 -12.92 19.42 4.28
N LYS A 454 -11.63 19.05 4.22
CA LYS A 454 -10.75 19.40 3.09
C LYS A 454 -11.03 18.52 1.86
N PRO A 455 -10.78 19.02 0.64
CA PRO A 455 -10.89 18.24 -0.58
C PRO A 455 -9.92 17.06 -0.56
N TYR A 456 -10.45 15.84 -0.62
CA TYR A 456 -9.65 14.63 -0.47
C TYR A 456 -8.64 14.46 -1.61
N ASN A 457 -8.97 14.85 -2.85
CA ASN A 457 -8.07 14.75 -3.98
C ASN A 457 -6.89 15.72 -3.89
N VAL A 458 -7.08 16.90 -3.31
CA VAL A 458 -6.00 17.87 -3.05
C VAL A 458 -5.07 17.33 -1.97
N VAL A 459 -5.63 16.82 -0.86
CA VAL A 459 -4.86 16.19 0.22
C VAL A 459 -4.08 14.99 -0.29
N SER A 460 -4.72 14.13 -1.09
CA SER A 460 -4.08 12.96 -1.71
C SER A 460 -2.87 13.38 -2.58
N GLU A 461 -3.02 14.43 -3.39
CA GLU A 461 -1.94 14.90 -4.26
C GLU A 461 -0.80 15.55 -3.46
N ILE A 462 -1.10 16.26 -2.38
CA ILE A 462 -0.08 16.76 -1.45
C ILE A 462 0.74 15.59 -0.89
N ILE A 463 0.08 14.56 -0.37
CA ILE A 463 0.76 13.39 0.21
C ILE A 463 1.64 12.70 -0.84
N LYS A 464 1.15 12.49 -2.06
CA LYS A 464 1.94 11.87 -3.14
C LYS A 464 3.21 12.63 -3.48
N ARG A 465 3.17 13.98 -3.44
CA ARG A 465 4.29 14.81 -3.88
C ARG A 465 5.28 15.14 -2.78
N PHE A 466 4.82 15.17 -1.53
CA PHE A 466 5.62 15.63 -0.41
C PHE A 466 5.97 14.53 0.62
N CYS A 467 5.37 13.33 0.50
CA CYS A 467 5.68 12.17 1.32
C CYS A 467 6.10 11.00 0.44
N PRO A 468 7.30 10.41 0.63
CA PRO A 468 7.75 9.27 -0.16
C PRO A 468 6.84 8.05 0.02
N ASP A 469 6.93 7.10 -0.92
CA ASP A 469 6.22 5.82 -0.80
C ASP A 469 6.67 5.07 0.46
N GLY A 470 5.71 4.54 1.22
CA GLY A 470 5.98 3.92 2.52
C GLY A 470 6.41 4.88 3.64
N GLY A 471 6.46 6.18 3.37
CA GLY A 471 6.76 7.23 4.34
C GLY A 471 5.68 7.40 5.39
N CYS A 472 5.93 8.27 6.37
CA CYS A 472 5.04 8.54 7.49
C CYS A 472 4.46 9.96 7.41
N VAL A 473 3.13 10.06 7.48
CA VAL A 473 2.38 11.32 7.53
C VAL A 473 1.89 11.54 8.96
N TYR A 474 2.03 12.74 9.49
CA TYR A 474 1.44 13.14 10.76
C TYR A 474 0.48 14.31 10.60
N ASP A 475 -0.71 14.20 11.18
CA ASP A 475 -1.68 15.30 11.29
C ASP A 475 -1.99 15.58 12.76
N PRO A 476 -1.50 16.72 13.32
CA PRO A 476 -1.71 17.07 14.72
C PRO A 476 -3.15 17.47 15.06
N MET A 477 -4.00 17.75 14.05
CA MET A 477 -5.39 18.18 14.21
C MET A 477 -6.22 17.64 13.06
N PHE A 478 -6.37 16.31 13.02
CA PHE A 478 -6.87 15.61 11.82
C PHE A 478 -8.36 15.84 11.49
N GLY A 479 -9.15 16.39 12.40
CA GLY A 479 -10.57 16.70 12.18
C GLY A 479 -11.36 15.50 11.66
N SER A 480 -11.90 15.61 10.45
CA SER A 480 -12.63 14.49 9.82
C SER A 480 -11.75 13.31 9.40
N GLY A 481 -10.45 13.36 9.63
CA GLY A 481 -9.49 12.32 9.25
C GLY A 481 -9.09 12.30 7.79
N THR A 482 -9.37 13.34 7.01
CA THR A 482 -9.07 13.34 5.55
C THR A 482 -7.61 13.04 5.26
N THR A 483 -6.68 13.67 5.98
CA THR A 483 -5.22 13.44 5.83
C THR A 483 -4.85 11.99 6.12
N ILE A 484 -5.35 11.45 7.23
CA ILE A 484 -5.02 10.08 7.67
C ILE A 484 -5.63 9.04 6.71
N ILE A 485 -6.87 9.25 6.27
CA ILE A 485 -7.55 8.37 5.31
C ILE A 485 -6.82 8.36 3.95
N GLU A 486 -6.45 9.53 3.43
CA GLU A 486 -5.75 9.60 2.15
C GLU A 486 -4.31 9.04 2.25
N ALA A 487 -3.63 9.22 3.39
CA ALA A 487 -2.35 8.56 3.66
C ALA A 487 -2.50 7.01 3.63
N SER A 488 -3.54 6.49 4.29
CA SER A 488 -3.84 5.06 4.28
C SER A 488 -4.14 4.53 2.87
N LYS A 489 -4.95 5.23 2.07
CA LYS A 489 -5.24 4.85 0.68
C LYS A 489 -3.99 4.80 -0.20
N LEU A 490 -3.00 5.60 0.12
CA LEU A 490 -1.73 5.67 -0.59
C LEU A 490 -0.66 4.71 0.00
N GLY A 491 -1.03 3.87 0.97
CA GLY A 491 -0.11 2.94 1.61
C GLY A 491 0.97 3.62 2.48
N ARG A 492 0.73 4.86 2.94
CA ARG A 492 1.63 5.56 3.87
C ARG A 492 1.29 5.20 5.31
N LYS A 493 2.29 5.19 6.18
CA LYS A 493 2.07 5.19 7.62
C LYS A 493 1.43 6.51 8.03
N ALA A 494 0.52 6.49 8.99
CA ALA A 494 -0.15 7.68 9.44
C ALA A 494 -0.24 7.77 10.96
N ILE A 495 0.06 8.94 11.50
CA ILE A 495 -0.12 9.26 12.92
C ILE A 495 -1.07 10.46 12.98
N GLY A 496 -2.00 10.44 13.89
CA GLY A 496 -2.94 11.55 14.05
C GLY A 496 -3.30 11.81 15.50
N THR A 497 -3.40 13.10 15.85
CA THR A 497 -3.97 13.55 17.13
C THR A 497 -5.13 14.48 16.88
N ASP A 498 -6.14 14.43 17.72
CA ASP A 498 -7.22 15.42 17.75
C ASP A 498 -7.83 15.48 19.15
N ILE A 499 -8.06 16.69 19.63
CA ILE A 499 -8.69 16.90 20.95
C ILE A 499 -10.19 16.59 20.92
N ASN A 500 -10.81 16.64 19.74
CA ASN A 500 -12.24 16.45 19.56
C ASN A 500 -12.58 14.96 19.47
N LEU A 501 -13.32 14.44 20.46
CA LEU A 501 -13.72 13.04 20.50
C LEU A 501 -14.54 12.60 19.27
N LEU A 502 -15.38 13.48 18.72
CA LEU A 502 -16.14 13.17 17.49
C LEU A 502 -15.18 12.95 16.31
N ALA A 503 -14.16 13.80 16.17
CA ALA A 503 -13.11 13.64 15.15
C ALA A 503 -12.40 12.30 15.30
N TYR A 504 -11.96 11.99 16.52
CA TYR A 504 -11.30 10.72 16.85
C TYR A 504 -12.17 9.50 16.53
N LYS A 505 -13.44 9.49 16.98
CA LYS A 505 -14.38 8.38 16.70
C LYS A 505 -14.60 8.19 15.19
N LEU A 506 -14.76 9.28 14.44
CA LEU A 506 -14.94 9.23 12.97
C LEU A 506 -13.73 8.65 12.26
N CYS A 507 -12.54 9.14 12.59
CA CYS A 507 -11.31 8.67 11.98
C CYS A 507 -11.02 7.21 12.36
N LYS A 508 -11.23 6.86 13.64
CA LYS A 508 -11.10 5.49 14.14
C LYS A 508 -12.03 4.52 13.38
N ALA A 509 -13.32 4.86 13.28
CA ALA A 509 -14.29 4.05 12.56
C ALA A 509 -13.94 3.88 11.06
N SER A 510 -13.39 4.93 10.45
CA SER A 510 -12.97 4.94 9.04
C SER A 510 -11.78 4.04 8.76
N LEU A 511 -10.90 3.82 9.74
CA LEU A 511 -9.63 3.10 9.59
C LEU A 511 -9.52 1.85 10.48
N THR A 512 -10.63 1.40 11.03
CA THR A 512 -10.75 0.07 11.63
C THR A 512 -11.07 -0.96 10.54
N ARG A 513 -10.40 -2.11 10.58
CA ARG A 513 -10.69 -3.21 9.66
C ARG A 513 -11.95 -3.96 10.11
N TRP A 514 -13.08 -3.55 9.56
CA TRP A 514 -14.39 -4.12 9.92
C TRP A 514 -14.70 -5.43 9.16
N ASN A 515 -15.36 -6.35 9.84
CA ASN A 515 -16.13 -7.40 9.17
C ASN A 515 -17.47 -6.78 8.71
N LEU A 516 -17.54 -6.41 7.42
CA LEU A 516 -18.66 -5.66 6.86
C LEU A 516 -20.01 -6.38 7.07
N SER A 517 -20.08 -7.70 6.85
CA SER A 517 -21.32 -8.46 7.01
C SER A 517 -21.85 -8.40 8.45
N LYS A 518 -20.95 -8.49 9.46
CA LYS A 518 -21.36 -8.35 10.86
C LYS A 518 -21.81 -6.93 11.20
N VAL A 519 -21.11 -5.92 10.69
CA VAL A 519 -21.51 -4.52 10.92
C VAL A 519 -22.84 -4.21 10.26
N GLU A 520 -23.08 -4.71 9.05
CA GLU A 520 -24.38 -4.58 8.36
C GLU A 520 -25.51 -5.21 9.16
N GLU A 521 -25.32 -6.42 9.68
CA GLU A 521 -26.28 -7.11 10.53
C GLU A 521 -26.61 -6.30 11.79
N VAL A 522 -25.60 -5.79 12.49
CA VAL A 522 -25.77 -4.95 13.69
C VAL A 522 -26.52 -3.65 13.36
N ILE A 523 -26.17 -2.98 12.26
CA ILE A 523 -26.90 -1.78 11.82
C ILE A 523 -28.36 -2.11 11.50
N ASP A 524 -28.64 -3.23 10.82
CA ASP A 524 -30.00 -3.61 10.45
C ASP A 524 -30.84 -3.98 11.68
N THR A 525 -30.27 -4.70 12.64
CA THR A 525 -30.91 -5.03 13.91
C THR A 525 -31.26 -3.77 14.68
N PHE A 526 -30.28 -2.89 14.88
CA PHE A 526 -30.48 -1.60 15.54
C PHE A 526 -31.57 -0.77 14.86
N CYS A 527 -31.53 -0.67 13.53
CA CYS A 527 -32.55 0.05 12.77
C CYS A 527 -33.96 -0.53 12.92
N ALA A 528 -34.08 -1.85 12.96
CA ALA A 528 -35.37 -2.52 13.19
C ALA A 528 -35.93 -2.21 14.58
N GLU A 529 -35.10 -2.27 15.62
CA GLU A 529 -35.46 -1.93 16.99
C GLU A 529 -35.88 -0.46 17.14
N VAL A 530 -35.12 0.46 16.56
CA VAL A 530 -35.44 1.90 16.51
C VAL A 530 -36.77 2.14 15.81
N SER A 531 -36.99 1.46 14.66
CA SER A 531 -38.25 1.59 13.92
C SER A 531 -39.44 1.12 14.75
N PHE A 532 -39.31 -0.03 15.40
CA PHE A 532 -40.37 -0.58 16.26
C PHE A 532 -40.65 0.32 17.48
N ALA A 533 -39.60 0.70 18.21
CA ALA A 533 -39.76 1.50 19.44
C ALA A 533 -40.32 2.91 19.17
N CYS A 534 -40.06 3.47 17.99
CA CYS A 534 -40.50 4.83 17.65
C CYS A 534 -41.73 4.86 16.72
N GLU A 535 -42.34 3.73 16.37
CA GLU A 535 -43.46 3.66 15.42
C GLU A 535 -44.64 4.53 15.89
N SER A 536 -45.05 4.45 17.15
CA SER A 536 -46.13 5.21 17.73
C SER A 536 -45.95 6.74 17.72
N LEU A 537 -44.71 7.19 17.57
CA LEU A 537 -44.39 8.63 17.51
C LEU A 537 -44.64 9.21 16.10
N TYR A 538 -44.61 8.39 15.07
CA TYR A 538 -44.65 8.88 13.69
C TYR A 538 -45.74 8.26 12.82
N CYS A 539 -46.36 7.17 13.27
CA CYS A 539 -47.56 6.59 12.67
C CYS A 539 -48.79 7.08 13.40
N PHE A 540 -49.75 7.60 12.66
CA PHE A 540 -50.99 8.15 13.20
C PHE A 540 -52.08 8.06 12.16
N GLU A 541 -53.33 8.03 12.62
CA GLU A 541 -54.51 8.13 11.76
C GLU A 541 -54.94 9.59 11.69
N ASP A 542 -55.19 10.09 10.49
CA ASP A 542 -55.73 11.43 10.26
C ASP A 542 -56.51 11.41 8.94
N PHE A 543 -57.71 11.98 8.96
CA PHE A 543 -58.70 11.92 7.86
C PHE A 543 -58.98 10.47 7.40
N ASN A 544 -59.14 9.53 8.30
CA ASN A 544 -59.35 8.10 8.06
C ASN A 544 -58.29 7.43 7.17
N GLU A 545 -57.08 7.93 7.18
CA GLU A 545 -55.89 7.34 6.51
C GLU A 545 -54.77 7.10 7.52
N ASP A 546 -54.19 5.89 7.52
CA ASP A 546 -52.93 5.62 8.20
C ASP A 546 -51.79 6.38 7.56
N ARG A 547 -51.20 7.30 8.30
CA ARG A 547 -50.18 8.22 7.87
C ARG A 547 -48.89 7.99 8.61
N ILE A 548 -47.76 8.04 7.88
CA ILE A 548 -46.42 8.04 8.43
C ILE A 548 -45.83 9.42 8.22
N LEU A 549 -45.61 10.14 9.31
CA LEU A 549 -45.05 11.48 9.29
C LEU A 549 -43.60 11.44 8.73
N GLU A 550 -43.33 12.31 7.77
CA GLU A 550 -42.00 12.49 7.24
C GLU A 550 -41.36 13.79 7.75
N ARG A 551 -42.16 14.84 7.84
CA ARG A 551 -41.72 16.18 8.19
C ARG A 551 -42.90 17.00 8.71
N CYS A 552 -42.67 17.88 9.70
CA CYS A 552 -43.68 18.80 10.24
C CYS A 552 -43.14 20.22 10.24
N HIS A 553 -44.00 21.19 9.88
CA HIS A 553 -43.79 22.61 10.13
C HIS A 553 -44.56 23.08 11.33
N PHE A 554 -43.96 24.04 12.03
CA PHE A 554 -44.50 24.63 13.26
C PHE A 554 -44.50 26.16 13.15
N ASP A 555 -45.50 26.75 13.73
CA ASP A 555 -45.49 28.16 14.13
C ASP A 555 -45.21 28.24 15.66
N GLN A 556 -44.51 29.29 16.06
CA GLN A 556 -44.24 29.53 17.46
C GLN A 556 -45.34 30.40 18.04
N CYS A 557 -46.05 29.86 19.01
CA CYS A 557 -47.10 30.57 19.81
C CYS A 557 -46.61 30.68 21.27
N GLY A 558 -46.05 31.86 21.62
CA GLY A 558 -45.43 32.04 22.94
C GLY A 558 -44.18 31.13 23.09
N SER A 559 -44.18 30.25 24.09
CA SER A 559 -43.13 29.27 24.32
C SER A 559 -43.41 27.91 23.62
N GLU A 560 -44.59 27.73 23.01
CA GLU A 560 -44.97 26.45 22.43
C GLU A 560 -44.83 26.40 20.89
N LEU A 561 -44.52 25.22 20.36
CA LEU A 561 -44.53 24.92 18.93
C LEU A 561 -45.85 24.29 18.55
N VAL A 562 -46.60 24.92 17.68
CA VAL A 562 -47.88 24.42 17.18
C VAL A 562 -47.71 23.90 15.75
N PRO A 563 -48.03 22.63 15.46
CA PRO A 563 -47.98 22.07 14.11
C PRO A 563 -48.93 22.83 13.15
N THR A 564 -48.46 23.16 11.96
CA THR A 564 -49.27 23.87 10.95
C THR A 564 -49.40 23.05 9.65
N ILE A 565 -48.39 22.47 9.19
CA ILE A 565 -48.34 21.71 7.92
C ILE A 565 -47.44 20.51 8.13
N TYR A 566 -47.85 19.37 7.62
CA TYR A 566 -46.98 18.19 7.65
C TYR A 566 -46.91 17.45 6.30
N TRP A 567 -45.82 16.72 6.09
CA TRP A 567 -45.60 15.82 4.95
C TRP A 567 -45.63 14.40 5.47
N TYR A 568 -46.31 13.51 4.71
CA TYR A 568 -46.53 12.14 5.10
C TYR A 568 -46.51 11.20 3.90
N LYS A 569 -46.42 9.91 4.21
CA LYS A 569 -46.58 8.77 3.32
C LYS A 569 -47.69 7.88 3.87
N THR A 570 -48.37 7.12 2.98
CA THR A 570 -49.35 6.09 3.38
C THR A 570 -48.83 4.72 2.91
N ARG A 571 -49.33 3.66 3.49
CA ARG A 571 -49.06 2.29 3.01
C ARG A 571 -50.18 1.85 2.08
N LYS A 572 -49.85 1.42 0.85
CA LYS A 572 -50.77 0.75 -0.07
C LYS A 572 -50.14 -0.60 -0.46
N ASN A 573 -50.85 -1.70 -0.18
CA ASN A 573 -50.35 -3.07 -0.47
C ASN A 573 -48.93 -3.33 0.08
N GLY A 574 -48.67 -2.88 1.29
CA GLY A 574 -47.38 -3.04 1.95
C GLY A 574 -46.26 -2.09 1.48
N LYS A 575 -46.46 -1.31 0.42
CA LYS A 575 -45.50 -0.35 -0.11
C LYS A 575 -45.83 1.09 0.33
N LEU A 576 -44.79 1.89 0.63
CA LEU A 576 -44.94 3.30 0.94
C LEU A 576 -45.30 4.09 -0.35
N THR A 577 -46.29 4.98 -0.22
CA THR A 577 -46.71 5.89 -1.32
C THR A 577 -45.70 7.02 -1.48
N GLY A 578 -45.83 7.81 -2.57
CA GLY A 578 -45.14 9.08 -2.70
C GLY A 578 -45.52 10.07 -1.62
N ARG A 579 -44.63 11.05 -1.39
CA ARG A 579 -44.86 12.12 -0.38
C ARG A 579 -46.12 12.92 -0.69
N LYS A 580 -46.97 13.04 0.32
CA LYS A 580 -48.12 13.93 0.33
C LYS A 580 -47.94 15.06 1.35
N LYS A 581 -48.75 16.12 1.27
CA LYS A 581 -48.73 17.27 2.17
C LYS A 581 -50.18 17.52 2.67
N SER A 582 -50.33 17.84 3.98
CA SER A 582 -51.59 18.22 4.59
C SER A 582 -51.42 19.43 5.50
N VAL A 583 -52.45 20.19 5.72
CA VAL A 583 -52.58 21.12 6.83
C VAL A 583 -52.85 20.29 8.09
N ALA A 584 -52.31 20.69 9.23
CA ALA A 584 -52.55 20.00 10.48
C ALA A 584 -54.02 20.11 10.90
N SER A 585 -54.68 18.97 11.09
CA SER A 585 -56.00 18.88 11.68
C SER A 585 -55.97 19.18 13.19
N CYS A 586 -57.11 19.48 13.79
CA CYS A 586 -57.22 19.58 15.24
C CYS A 586 -56.75 18.27 15.91
N GLU A 587 -57.16 17.13 15.41
CA GLU A 587 -56.75 15.81 15.87
C GLU A 587 -55.23 15.59 15.83
N PHE A 588 -54.57 16.00 14.73
CA PHE A 588 -53.11 15.93 14.63
C PHE A 588 -52.42 16.85 15.62
N ILE A 589 -52.97 18.06 15.85
CA ILE A 589 -52.45 19.02 16.84
C ILE A 589 -52.65 18.49 18.26
N GLU A 590 -53.80 17.92 18.60
CA GLU A 590 -54.07 17.30 19.89
C GLU A 590 -53.14 16.09 20.13
N ASN A 591 -52.94 15.24 19.13
CA ASN A 591 -51.97 14.13 19.19
C ASN A 591 -50.56 14.63 19.45
N TYR A 592 -50.13 15.72 18.82
CA TYR A 592 -48.82 16.31 19.09
C TYR A 592 -48.70 16.84 20.51
N HIS A 593 -49.71 17.49 21.03
CA HIS A 593 -49.71 18.02 22.39
C HIS A 593 -49.84 16.95 23.47
N SER A 594 -50.38 15.77 23.14
CA SER A 594 -50.47 14.63 24.06
C SER A 594 -49.09 14.04 24.44
N PHE A 595 -48.03 14.31 23.67
CA PHE A 595 -46.70 13.83 24.02
C PHE A 595 -46.16 14.50 25.26
N GLN A 596 -45.86 13.66 26.29
CA GLN A 596 -45.26 14.09 27.55
C GLN A 596 -43.74 13.92 27.48
N THR A 597 -43.02 14.99 27.81
CA THR A 597 -41.53 14.94 27.82
C THR A 597 -40.97 14.49 29.16
N ASP A 598 -41.80 14.32 30.20
CA ASP A 598 -41.39 13.82 31.50
C ASP A 598 -40.90 12.35 31.47
N CYS A 599 -41.18 11.64 30.38
CA CYS A 599 -40.68 10.27 30.16
C CYS A 599 -39.26 10.20 29.60
N VAL A 600 -38.61 11.34 29.30
CA VAL A 600 -37.23 11.38 28.83
C VAL A 600 -36.28 11.06 29.97
N GLN A 601 -35.52 9.98 29.86
CA GLN A 601 -34.64 9.44 30.91
C GLN A 601 -33.21 9.18 30.46
N ASN A 602 -32.97 8.99 29.15
CA ASN A 602 -31.66 8.63 28.60
C ASN A 602 -30.84 9.83 28.12
N ILE A 603 -31.45 11.04 28.10
CA ILE A 603 -30.78 12.29 27.75
C ILE A 603 -31.14 13.38 28.75
N ASP A 604 -30.14 14.20 29.10
CA ASP A 604 -30.31 15.28 30.05
C ASP A 604 -30.48 16.64 29.36
N ASN A 605 -31.30 17.52 29.95
CA ASN A 605 -31.44 18.90 29.49
C ASN A 605 -30.28 19.78 29.98
N LEU A 606 -29.05 19.48 29.51
CA LEU A 606 -27.86 20.20 29.94
C LEU A 606 -27.75 21.58 29.27
N PRO A 607 -27.29 22.63 30.01
CA PRO A 607 -27.07 23.95 29.46
C PRO A 607 -25.95 23.93 28.42
N LEU A 608 -26.09 24.77 27.37
CA LEU A 608 -25.07 24.97 26.34
C LEU A 608 -24.23 26.21 26.65
N ILE A 609 -22.95 26.18 26.29
CA ILE A 609 -22.06 27.35 26.44
C ILE A 609 -22.50 28.39 25.39
N PRO A 610 -22.87 29.61 25.84
CA PRO A 610 -23.28 30.68 24.93
C PRO A 610 -22.12 31.12 24.04
N ASN A 611 -22.38 31.23 22.73
CA ASN A 611 -21.41 31.75 21.80
C ASN A 611 -22.11 32.35 20.59
N SER A 612 -21.94 33.65 20.37
CA SER A 612 -22.57 34.39 19.28
C SER A 612 -22.13 33.91 17.87
N ARG A 613 -20.88 33.48 17.74
CA ARG A 613 -20.30 32.99 16.44
C ARG A 613 -21.02 31.76 15.92
N ILE A 614 -21.50 30.88 16.81
CA ILE A 614 -22.24 29.67 16.46
C ILE A 614 -23.70 29.74 16.75
N ALA A 615 -24.21 30.94 17.09
CA ALA A 615 -25.61 31.26 17.39
C ALA A 615 -26.19 30.52 18.62
N VAL A 616 -25.39 30.17 19.62
CA VAL A 616 -25.87 29.67 20.92
C VAL A 616 -26.27 30.86 21.78
N LYS A 617 -27.55 30.94 22.12
CA LYS A 617 -28.10 32.01 22.95
C LYS A 617 -27.77 31.80 24.45
N ASN A 618 -27.73 32.87 25.21
CA ASN A 618 -27.60 32.75 26.65
C ASN A 618 -28.81 32.00 27.25
N GLY A 619 -28.56 31.06 28.14
CA GLY A 619 -29.59 30.23 28.76
C GLY A 619 -30.13 29.07 27.89
N ALA A 620 -29.59 28.88 26.67
CA ALA A 620 -29.99 27.74 25.81
C ALA A 620 -29.56 26.39 26.41
N ALA A 621 -30.43 25.40 26.28
CA ALA A 621 -30.19 24.01 26.71
C ALA A 621 -30.50 23.01 25.59
N VAL A 622 -30.14 21.75 25.81
CA VAL A 622 -30.26 20.68 24.81
C VAL A 622 -31.68 20.55 24.26
N PHE A 623 -32.68 20.58 25.16
CA PHE A 623 -34.08 20.34 24.76
C PHE A 623 -34.66 21.44 23.89
N ASP A 624 -34.15 22.67 23.95
CA ASP A 624 -34.62 23.79 23.14
C ASP A 624 -34.46 23.55 21.61
N TYR A 625 -33.58 22.62 21.24
CA TYR A 625 -33.27 22.30 19.83
C TYR A 625 -34.17 21.23 19.22
N PHE A 626 -35.09 20.64 19.98
CA PHE A 626 -35.94 19.53 19.49
C PHE A 626 -37.42 19.81 19.76
N CYS A 627 -38.29 19.35 18.85
CA CYS A 627 -39.73 19.29 19.18
C CYS A 627 -39.99 18.10 20.11
N LYS A 628 -41.09 18.14 20.87
CA LYS A 628 -41.47 17.12 21.85
C LYS A 628 -41.33 15.69 21.29
N ARG A 629 -41.88 15.44 20.12
CA ARG A 629 -41.85 14.12 19.44
C ARG A 629 -40.43 13.63 19.19
N ASN A 630 -39.58 14.49 18.65
CA ASN A 630 -38.20 14.13 18.37
C ASN A 630 -37.35 13.98 19.64
N LEU A 631 -37.66 14.72 20.68
CA LEU A 631 -36.99 14.56 21.96
C LEU A 631 -37.26 13.17 22.56
N ILE A 632 -38.50 12.69 22.53
CA ILE A 632 -38.87 11.33 22.97
C ILE A 632 -38.23 10.28 22.02
N ALA A 633 -38.21 10.56 20.74
CA ALA A 633 -37.57 9.63 19.78
C ALA A 633 -36.07 9.47 20.04
N ILE A 634 -35.35 10.58 20.27
CA ILE A 634 -33.90 10.55 20.60
C ILE A 634 -33.66 9.80 21.89
N ASP A 635 -34.45 10.05 22.91
CA ASP A 635 -34.36 9.34 24.20
C ASP A 635 -34.47 7.82 24.01
N ARG A 636 -35.49 7.35 23.27
CA ARG A 636 -35.66 5.94 22.97
C ARG A 636 -34.48 5.39 22.15
N ILE A 637 -34.00 6.13 21.16
CA ILE A 637 -32.86 5.74 20.32
C ILE A 637 -31.58 5.61 21.16
N ILE A 638 -31.34 6.54 22.09
CA ILE A 638 -30.19 6.48 23.00
C ILE A 638 -30.31 5.29 23.96
N GLY A 639 -31.51 5.03 24.50
CA GLY A 639 -31.78 3.85 25.34
C GLY A 639 -31.48 2.54 24.59
N ILE A 640 -31.91 2.41 23.32
CA ILE A 640 -31.58 1.25 22.45
C ILE A 640 -30.09 1.20 22.21
N LEU A 641 -29.46 2.33 21.88
CA LEU A 641 -28.01 2.38 21.66
C LEU A 641 -27.23 1.84 22.87
N HIS A 642 -27.62 2.19 24.06
CA HIS A 642 -26.97 1.73 25.29
C HIS A 642 -27.10 0.21 25.48
N SER A 643 -28.22 -0.43 25.05
CA SER A 643 -28.37 -1.89 25.13
C SER A 643 -27.40 -2.64 24.22
N HIS A 644 -26.89 -1.99 23.19
CA HIS A 644 -25.88 -2.55 22.26
C HIS A 644 -24.41 -2.27 22.67
N GLN A 645 -24.17 -1.67 23.86
CA GLN A 645 -22.84 -1.18 24.25
C GLN A 645 -21.73 -2.25 24.23
N SER A 646 -22.05 -3.51 24.47
CA SER A 646 -21.09 -4.63 24.44
C SER A 646 -20.96 -5.31 23.09
N GLU A 647 -21.69 -4.88 22.10
CA GLU A 647 -21.73 -5.53 20.78
C GLU A 647 -20.61 -5.09 19.84
N TYR A 648 -20.28 -6.01 18.92
CA TYR A 648 -19.37 -5.69 17.82
C TYR A 648 -19.96 -4.58 16.95
N GLY A 649 -19.18 -3.51 16.72
CA GLY A 649 -19.63 -2.38 15.91
C GLY A 649 -20.39 -1.29 16.67
N TYR A 650 -20.46 -1.33 18.01
CA TYR A 650 -21.07 -0.27 18.83
C TYR A 650 -20.57 1.14 18.45
N ASP A 651 -19.26 1.32 18.23
CA ASP A 651 -18.68 2.59 17.76
C ASP A 651 -19.36 3.12 16.46
N ILE A 652 -19.79 2.22 15.59
CA ILE A 652 -20.50 2.59 14.35
C ILE A 652 -21.93 3.02 14.67
N LEU A 653 -22.62 2.36 15.58
CA LEU A 653 -23.96 2.75 16.01
C LEU A 653 -23.97 4.12 16.71
N GLU A 654 -22.98 4.40 17.57
CA GLU A 654 -22.82 5.72 18.17
C GLU A 654 -22.67 6.82 17.11
N LEU A 655 -21.82 6.59 16.12
CA LEU A 655 -21.60 7.54 15.03
C LEU A 655 -22.82 7.67 14.12
N LEU A 656 -23.54 6.59 13.88
CA LEU A 656 -24.79 6.59 13.13
C LEU A 656 -25.82 7.49 13.82
N VAL A 657 -26.05 7.31 15.13
CA VAL A 657 -26.97 8.11 15.92
C VAL A 657 -26.52 9.58 15.97
N SER A 658 -25.25 9.84 16.30
CA SER A 658 -24.73 11.21 16.37
C SER A 658 -24.86 11.94 15.04
N SER A 659 -24.68 11.24 13.89
CA SER A 659 -24.82 11.82 12.55
C SER A 659 -26.24 12.29 12.22
N ALA A 660 -27.23 11.72 12.92
CA ALA A 660 -28.63 12.07 12.75
C ALA A 660 -29.05 13.30 13.58
N ILE A 661 -28.44 13.58 14.74
CA ILE A 661 -28.84 14.60 15.69
C ILE A 661 -29.06 15.96 15.01
N ASN A 662 -28.09 16.42 14.23
CA ASN A 662 -28.20 17.72 13.53
C ASN A 662 -29.28 17.75 12.44
N LEU A 663 -29.71 16.60 11.94
CA LEU A 663 -30.75 16.49 10.90
C LEU A 663 -32.16 16.41 11.47
N ILE A 664 -32.30 16.00 12.73
CA ILE A 664 -33.57 15.83 13.42
C ILE A 664 -33.91 16.99 14.37
N LYS A 665 -32.94 17.87 14.64
CA LYS A 665 -33.21 19.12 15.39
C LYS A 665 -34.14 20.05 14.59
N LEU A 666 -34.67 21.03 15.29
CA LEU A 666 -35.43 22.12 14.67
C LEU A 666 -34.56 22.89 13.68
N SER A 667 -35.09 23.18 12.51
CA SER A 667 -34.40 23.86 11.44
C SER A 667 -35.35 24.75 10.62
N ASP A 668 -34.79 25.50 9.67
CA ASP A 668 -35.56 26.28 8.72
C ASP A 668 -36.29 25.42 7.67
N LYS A 669 -37.14 26.02 6.88
CA LYS A 669 -37.94 25.38 5.82
C LYS A 669 -37.07 24.60 4.81
N LYS A 670 -35.84 25.03 4.54
CA LYS A 670 -34.88 24.35 3.65
C LYS A 670 -34.11 23.27 4.41
N ALA A 671 -34.18 23.25 5.73
CA ALA A 671 -33.46 22.35 6.63
C ALA A 671 -31.94 22.33 6.38
N SER A 672 -31.39 23.49 6.06
CA SER A 672 -30.03 23.66 5.57
C SER A 672 -29.22 24.66 6.39
N SER A 673 -29.61 24.90 7.65
CA SER A 673 -28.84 25.80 8.51
C SER A 673 -27.38 25.39 8.60
N GLN A 674 -26.50 26.24 8.10
CA GLN A 674 -25.06 26.07 8.26
C GLN A 674 -24.62 26.29 9.71
N MET A 675 -25.45 26.99 10.49
CA MET A 675 -25.22 27.21 11.93
C MET A 675 -26.01 26.19 12.75
N PRO A 676 -25.35 25.24 13.45
CA PRO A 676 -26.05 24.17 14.14
C PRO A 676 -26.98 24.65 15.27
N TYR A 677 -26.73 25.81 15.83
CA TYR A 677 -27.47 26.36 16.97
C TYR A 677 -28.44 27.50 16.61
N TRP A 678 -28.49 27.86 15.32
CA TRP A 678 -29.47 28.81 14.87
C TRP A 678 -30.85 28.18 14.79
N LEU A 679 -31.80 28.75 15.52
CA LEU A 679 -33.22 28.39 15.50
C LEU A 679 -34.00 29.42 14.70
N PRO A 680 -34.79 29.04 13.69
CA PRO A 680 -35.63 29.97 12.95
C PRO A 680 -36.77 30.50 13.85
N GLN A 681 -37.20 31.75 13.64
CA GLN A 681 -38.37 32.32 14.28
C GLN A 681 -39.68 32.05 13.52
N LYS A 682 -39.56 31.69 12.27
CA LYS A 682 -40.69 31.37 11.38
C LYS A 682 -40.35 30.15 10.51
N ASP A 683 -41.38 29.44 10.04
CA ASP A 683 -41.23 28.25 9.22
C ASP A 683 -40.36 27.17 9.89
N ILE A 684 -40.53 26.98 11.18
CA ILE A 684 -39.78 26.00 11.97
C ILE A 684 -40.09 24.60 11.47
N THR A 685 -39.09 23.77 11.31
CA THR A 685 -39.27 22.44 10.70
C THR A 685 -38.61 21.35 11.54
N SER A 686 -39.26 20.21 11.70
CA SER A 686 -38.67 18.97 12.18
C SER A 686 -38.84 17.82 11.19
N ARG A 687 -37.95 16.85 11.21
CA ARG A 687 -37.98 15.63 10.41
C ARG A 687 -38.24 14.39 11.27
N ASN A 688 -38.78 13.35 10.65
CA ASN A 688 -38.90 12.04 11.29
C ASN A 688 -37.52 11.46 11.63
N ALA A 689 -37.24 11.24 12.92
CA ALA A 689 -35.94 10.76 13.38
C ALA A 689 -35.62 9.35 12.84
N VAL A 690 -36.61 8.46 12.80
CA VAL A 690 -36.44 7.08 12.28
C VAL A 690 -36.01 7.11 10.81
N MET A 691 -36.69 7.89 9.98
CA MET A 691 -36.33 8.01 8.56
C MET A 691 -34.95 8.61 8.35
N VAL A 692 -34.51 9.51 9.23
CA VAL A 692 -33.16 10.07 9.19
C VAL A 692 -32.14 8.99 9.55
N ILE A 693 -32.36 8.21 10.62
CA ILE A 693 -31.49 7.09 11.03
C ILE A 693 -31.37 6.07 9.89
N MET A 694 -32.50 5.63 9.29
CA MET A 694 -32.50 4.67 8.19
C MET A 694 -31.67 5.17 6.99
N LYS A 695 -31.83 6.45 6.63
CA LYS A 695 -31.04 7.05 5.55
C LYS A 695 -29.56 7.10 5.87
N LYS A 696 -29.21 7.41 7.13
CA LYS A 696 -27.82 7.43 7.58
C LYS A 696 -27.23 6.02 7.65
N ALA A 697 -27.99 5.00 8.03
CA ALA A 697 -27.58 3.61 8.02
C ALA A 697 -27.07 3.16 6.61
N VAL A 698 -27.80 3.52 5.55
CA VAL A 698 -27.37 3.26 4.17
C VAL A 698 -26.02 3.96 3.90
N ALA A 699 -25.91 5.25 4.24
CA ALA A 699 -24.67 5.99 4.00
C ALA A 699 -23.48 5.43 4.80
N PHE A 700 -23.71 4.87 6.01
CA PHE A 700 -22.66 4.21 6.79
C PHE A 700 -22.21 2.90 6.12
N LYS A 701 -23.13 2.06 5.67
CA LYS A 701 -22.78 0.82 4.95
C LYS A 701 -21.96 1.11 3.70
N GLU A 702 -22.42 2.03 2.86
CA GLU A 702 -21.70 2.43 1.63
C GLU A 702 -20.33 3.05 1.95
N GLY A 703 -20.25 3.89 2.98
CA GLY A 703 -19.02 4.54 3.38
C GLY A 703 -17.98 3.55 3.94
N LEU A 704 -18.39 2.61 4.78
CA LEU A 704 -17.50 1.58 5.34
C LEU A 704 -17.02 0.62 4.26
N ALA A 705 -17.90 0.18 3.35
CA ALA A 705 -17.52 -0.66 2.22
C ALA A 705 -16.47 0.05 1.33
N TYR A 706 -16.69 1.32 1.01
CA TYR A 706 -15.74 2.14 0.26
C TYR A 706 -14.37 2.24 0.96
N LEU A 707 -14.35 2.47 2.27
CA LEU A 707 -13.11 2.60 3.03
C LEU A 707 -12.35 1.28 3.12
N CYS A 708 -13.05 0.16 3.37
CA CYS A 708 -12.45 -1.17 3.40
C CYS A 708 -11.84 -1.58 2.06
N GLU A 709 -12.43 -1.13 0.95
CA GLU A 709 -11.89 -1.38 -0.40
C GLU A 709 -10.66 -0.50 -0.72
N LYS A 710 -10.67 0.77 -0.30
CA LYS A 710 -9.69 1.76 -0.76
C LYS A 710 -8.52 1.98 0.19
N CYS A 711 -8.65 1.66 1.48
CA CYS A 711 -7.59 1.84 2.45
C CYS A 711 -6.67 0.62 2.51
N HIS A 712 -5.37 0.86 2.63
CA HIS A 712 -4.33 -0.17 2.70
C HIS A 712 -3.69 -0.28 4.09
N CYS A 713 -3.77 0.79 4.88
CA CYS A 713 -3.24 0.86 6.24
C CYS A 713 -4.38 1.03 7.25
N PHE A 714 -4.34 0.30 8.36
CA PHE A 714 -5.39 0.30 9.37
C PHE A 714 -4.81 0.51 10.76
N ILE A 715 -5.68 0.86 11.73
CA ILE A 715 -5.30 1.03 13.13
C ILE A 715 -4.75 -0.30 13.67
N GLY A 716 -3.63 -0.19 14.42
CA GLY A 716 -2.92 -1.35 14.96
C GLY A 716 -1.89 -1.97 14.01
N GLU A 717 -1.87 -1.55 12.73
CA GLU A 717 -0.84 -1.93 11.74
C GLU A 717 0.11 -0.76 11.45
N ASN A 718 -0.34 0.19 10.65
CA ASN A 718 0.44 1.35 10.20
C ASN A 718 -0.25 2.70 10.48
N VAL A 719 -1.33 2.69 11.24
CA VAL A 719 -2.08 3.89 11.65
C VAL A 719 -2.16 3.97 13.17
N VAL A 720 -1.79 5.12 13.71
CA VAL A 720 -1.90 5.45 15.14
C VAL A 720 -2.76 6.69 15.30
N LEU A 721 -3.79 6.61 16.12
CA LEU A 721 -4.70 7.71 16.40
C LEU A 721 -4.83 7.91 17.90
N GLU A 722 -4.76 9.18 18.35
CA GLU A 722 -4.91 9.53 19.74
C GLU A 722 -5.89 10.67 19.92
N ASN A 723 -6.78 10.55 20.93
CA ASN A 723 -7.71 11.61 21.32
C ASN A 723 -7.07 12.48 22.39
N MET A 724 -6.21 13.39 21.97
CA MET A 724 -5.50 14.32 22.85
C MET A 724 -5.06 15.57 22.11
N PRO A 725 -4.72 16.67 22.83
CA PRO A 725 -4.07 17.82 22.21
C PRO A 725 -2.68 17.44 21.70
N ALA A 726 -2.30 17.96 20.50
CA ALA A 726 -1.06 17.60 19.83
C ALA A 726 0.22 17.88 20.65
N GLN A 727 0.22 18.90 21.52
CA GLN A 727 1.33 19.21 22.40
C GLN A 727 1.57 18.14 23.47
N ASN A 728 0.62 17.25 23.72
CA ASN A 728 0.71 16.22 24.75
C ASN A 728 1.11 14.84 24.23
N ILE A 729 1.27 14.67 22.90
CA ILE A 729 1.65 13.37 22.33
C ILE A 729 3.01 12.91 22.87
N SER A 730 3.13 11.65 23.27
CA SER A 730 4.36 11.10 23.85
C SER A 730 5.46 10.87 22.81
N LEU A 731 6.72 10.77 23.26
CA LEU A 731 7.86 10.44 22.39
C LEU A 731 7.78 9.00 21.87
N ASP A 732 7.13 8.10 22.58
CA ASP A 732 6.95 6.71 22.15
C ASP A 732 6.00 6.62 20.93
N LEU A 733 4.97 7.45 20.89
CA LEU A 733 4.01 7.51 19.80
C LEU A 733 4.49 8.36 18.62
N LEU A 734 5.23 9.42 18.90
CA LEU A 734 5.80 10.32 17.89
C LEU A 734 7.29 10.57 18.18
N PRO A 735 8.17 9.63 17.81
CA PRO A 735 9.62 9.78 17.99
C PRO A 735 10.21 10.92 17.14
N ASN A 736 11.40 11.37 17.51
CA ASN A 736 12.14 12.32 16.70
C ASN A 736 12.52 11.71 15.34
N GLU A 737 12.48 12.53 14.29
CA GLU A 737 12.81 12.14 12.91
C GLU A 737 12.04 10.92 12.38
N ALA A 738 10.83 10.69 12.88
CA ALA A 738 9.97 9.58 12.46
C ALA A 738 9.08 9.91 11.25
N VAL A 739 8.81 11.19 10.99
CA VAL A 739 7.78 11.68 10.09
C VAL A 739 8.41 12.32 8.84
N ASP A 740 7.90 11.98 7.67
CA ASP A 740 8.32 12.56 6.38
C ASP A 740 7.51 13.82 6.03
N LEU A 741 6.23 13.84 6.39
CA LEU A 741 5.31 14.94 6.12
C LEU A 741 4.42 15.21 7.33
N ILE A 742 4.42 16.45 7.82
CA ILE A 742 3.35 16.97 8.67
C ILE A 742 2.37 17.73 7.77
N LEU A 743 1.11 17.31 7.76
CA LEU A 743 0.06 17.93 6.95
C LEU A 743 -1.16 18.20 7.81
N THR A 744 -1.52 19.47 7.99
CA THR A 744 -2.56 19.85 8.94
C THR A 744 -3.42 21.02 8.48
N ASP A 745 -4.58 21.13 9.06
CA ASP A 745 -5.51 22.26 8.92
C ASP A 745 -5.82 22.83 10.32
N PRO A 746 -4.92 23.64 10.89
CA PRO A 746 -5.16 24.19 12.23
C PRO A 746 -6.38 25.12 12.21
N PRO A 747 -7.14 25.20 13.31
CA PRO A 747 -8.14 26.25 13.48
C PRO A 747 -7.48 27.63 13.31
N TYR A 748 -8.12 28.51 12.56
CA TYR A 748 -7.58 29.87 12.34
C TYR A 748 -8.05 30.83 13.43
N THR A 749 -7.35 31.96 13.58
CA THR A 749 -7.56 32.91 14.67
C THR A 749 -9.01 33.41 14.84
N ASP A 750 -9.79 33.52 13.75
CA ASP A 750 -11.18 34.06 13.78
C ASP A 750 -12.24 33.00 13.42
N GLN A 751 -11.89 31.72 13.46
CA GLN A 751 -12.78 30.63 13.06
C GLN A 751 -13.56 29.98 14.22
N VAL A 752 -14.29 28.93 13.87
CA VAL A 752 -15.25 28.23 14.69
C VAL A 752 -14.57 27.51 15.84
N PRO A 753 -15.00 27.70 17.10
CA PRO A 753 -14.56 26.88 18.22
C PRO A 753 -15.17 25.47 18.08
N TYR A 754 -14.38 24.51 17.64
CA TYR A 754 -14.87 23.18 17.26
C TYR A 754 -15.45 22.38 18.42
N LEU A 755 -14.89 22.49 19.64
CA LEU A 755 -15.45 21.81 20.81
C LEU A 755 -16.83 22.40 21.18
N GLU A 756 -16.97 23.72 21.21
CA GLU A 756 -18.27 24.37 21.44
C GLU A 756 -19.27 24.11 20.31
N TYR A 757 -18.75 24.03 19.06
CA TYR A 757 -19.57 23.66 17.92
C TYR A 757 -20.17 22.26 18.06
N ASN A 758 -19.44 21.34 18.67
CA ASN A 758 -19.86 19.95 18.84
C ASN A 758 -20.53 19.67 20.19
N GLN A 759 -20.71 20.68 21.06
CA GLN A 759 -21.25 20.49 22.42
C GLN A 759 -22.62 19.79 22.45
N LEU A 760 -23.49 20.01 21.44
CA LEU A 760 -24.78 19.32 21.36
C LEU A 760 -24.64 17.82 21.23
N TRP A 761 -23.68 17.37 20.38
CA TRP A 761 -23.39 15.94 20.22
C TRP A 761 -22.86 15.34 21.52
N TYR A 762 -21.88 16.00 22.17
CA TYR A 762 -21.33 15.54 23.42
C TYR A 762 -22.41 15.35 24.49
N LYS A 763 -23.32 16.33 24.61
CA LYS A 763 -24.36 16.32 25.65
C LYS A 763 -25.48 15.32 25.34
N VAL A 764 -25.92 15.19 24.11
CA VAL A 764 -26.96 14.21 23.72
C VAL A 764 -26.42 12.77 23.77
N MET A 765 -25.17 12.54 23.36
CA MET A 765 -24.55 11.22 23.36
C MET A 765 -23.97 10.82 24.72
N GLY A 766 -23.94 11.70 25.72
CA GLY A 766 -23.30 11.44 27.00
C GLY A 766 -21.79 11.24 26.91
N TRP A 767 -21.14 11.81 25.90
CA TRP A 767 -19.69 11.61 25.70
C TRP A 767 -18.89 12.41 26.72
N SER A 768 -17.84 11.76 27.25
CA SER A 768 -16.82 12.40 28.08
C SER A 768 -15.87 13.26 27.22
N GLY A 769 -15.06 14.10 27.85
CA GLY A 769 -14.02 14.88 27.14
C GLY A 769 -14.42 16.31 26.75
N PHE A 770 -15.61 16.74 27.07
CA PHE A 770 -16.00 18.15 27.04
C PHE A 770 -15.80 18.78 28.42
N THR A 771 -14.56 19.10 28.75
CA THR A 771 -14.09 19.57 30.04
C THR A 771 -13.42 20.94 29.95
N ASP A 772 -13.26 21.65 31.04
CA ASP A 772 -12.52 22.92 31.11
C ASP A 772 -11.07 22.74 30.67
N GLU A 773 -10.45 21.59 30.93
CA GLU A 773 -9.09 21.24 30.47
C GLU A 773 -9.03 21.10 28.94
N SER A 774 -9.97 20.38 28.34
CA SER A 774 -10.04 20.25 26.88
C SER A 774 -10.32 21.60 26.21
N LEU A 775 -11.23 22.36 26.75
CA LEU A 775 -11.54 23.74 26.33
C LEU A 775 -10.31 24.64 26.46
N GLY A 776 -9.53 24.51 27.54
CA GLY A 776 -8.27 25.22 27.78
C GLY A 776 -7.18 24.88 26.76
N SER A 777 -7.09 23.63 26.34
CA SER A 777 -6.04 23.12 25.45
C SER A 777 -6.36 23.28 23.95
N GLU A 778 -7.60 23.61 23.59
CA GLU A 778 -8.00 23.80 22.17
C GLU A 778 -7.32 25.03 21.56
N LEU A 779 -6.75 24.87 20.37
CA LEU A 779 -6.14 25.94 19.58
C LEU A 779 -7.25 26.80 18.95
N VAL A 780 -7.64 27.89 19.58
CA VAL A 780 -8.73 28.77 19.12
C VAL A 780 -8.64 30.14 19.77
N VAL A 781 -9.09 31.18 19.07
CA VAL A 781 -9.45 32.49 19.65
C VAL A 781 -10.95 32.49 19.91
N SER A 782 -11.37 32.76 21.12
CA SER A 782 -12.79 32.75 21.52
C SER A 782 -13.09 33.84 22.56
N ASP A 783 -13.97 34.73 22.18
CA ASP A 783 -14.50 35.82 23.02
C ASP A 783 -15.71 35.36 23.87
N ALA A 784 -16.02 34.05 23.86
CA ALA A 784 -17.04 33.52 24.77
C ALA A 784 -16.65 33.76 26.24
N PRO A 785 -17.57 34.24 27.10
CA PRO A 785 -17.25 34.60 28.47
C PRO A 785 -16.62 33.47 29.30
N SER A 786 -16.92 32.22 28.94
CA SER A 786 -16.37 31.01 29.58
C SER A 786 -14.92 30.69 29.16
N ARG A 787 -14.40 31.32 28.14
CA ARG A 787 -13.07 30.99 27.54
C ARG A 787 -12.11 32.17 27.57
N ASN A 788 -12.56 33.34 27.08
CA ASN A 788 -11.79 34.56 26.98
C ASN A 788 -10.34 34.34 26.49
N LYS A 789 -10.19 33.60 25.36
CA LYS A 789 -8.91 33.28 24.71
C LYS A 789 -8.63 34.29 23.61
N ASP A 790 -7.51 34.97 23.71
CA ASP A 790 -7.07 35.94 22.73
C ASP A 790 -6.05 35.39 21.73
N ALA A 791 -5.43 36.25 20.90
CA ALA A 791 -4.43 35.89 19.94
C ALA A 791 -3.11 35.44 20.59
N GLU A 792 -2.78 35.94 21.77
CA GLU A 792 -1.57 35.55 22.51
C GLU A 792 -1.73 34.12 23.06
N ASP A 793 -2.89 33.77 23.58
CA ASP A 793 -3.21 32.40 23.99
C ASP A 793 -3.09 31.42 22.80
N PHE A 794 -3.63 31.83 21.65
CA PHE A 794 -3.50 31.03 20.41
C PHE A 794 -2.03 30.78 20.05
N ASN A 795 -1.22 31.85 20.02
CA ASN A 795 0.19 31.77 19.69
C ASN A 795 0.97 30.88 20.69
N ASN A 796 0.69 30.97 21.97
CA ASN A 796 1.33 30.19 23.02
C ASN A 796 1.03 28.69 22.84
N ILE A 797 -0.23 28.33 22.57
CA ILE A 797 -0.62 26.93 22.31
C ILE A 797 0.02 26.43 21.01
N PHE A 798 0.02 27.24 19.95
CA PHE A 798 0.61 26.83 18.68
C PHE A 798 2.13 26.66 18.79
N ALA A 799 2.82 27.52 19.51
CA ALA A 799 4.25 27.36 19.82
C ALA A 799 4.53 26.08 20.62
N ALA A 800 3.68 25.73 21.58
CA ALA A 800 3.79 24.48 22.33
C ALA A 800 3.61 23.26 21.43
N ILE A 801 2.65 23.31 20.48
CA ILE A 801 2.47 22.28 19.47
C ILE A 801 3.73 22.16 18.62
N LEU A 802 4.22 23.26 18.02
CA LEU A 802 5.42 23.26 17.17
C LEU A 802 6.65 22.72 17.91
N LYS A 803 6.86 23.15 19.16
CA LYS A 803 7.95 22.64 20.02
C LYS A 803 7.94 21.13 20.13
N ARG A 804 6.75 20.53 20.22
CA ARG A 804 6.60 19.08 20.39
C ARG A 804 6.71 18.31 19.05
N ILE A 805 6.15 18.84 17.96
CA ILE A 805 6.01 18.08 16.70
C ILE A 805 7.15 18.34 15.71
N SER A 806 7.80 19.51 15.72
CA SER A 806 8.90 19.81 14.78
C SER A 806 10.09 18.85 14.90
N PRO A 807 10.50 18.39 16.10
CA PRO A 807 11.56 17.39 16.21
C PRO A 807 11.21 16.05 15.54
N ALA A 808 9.93 15.68 15.49
CA ALA A 808 9.47 14.44 14.86
C ALA A 808 9.60 14.45 13.34
N LEU A 809 9.60 15.62 12.72
CA LEU A 809 9.82 15.77 11.29
C LEU A 809 11.28 15.46 10.93
N LYS A 810 11.50 14.63 9.94
CA LYS A 810 12.84 14.31 9.40
C LYS A 810 13.50 15.55 8.82
N MET A 811 14.84 15.55 8.80
CA MET A 811 15.59 16.59 8.11
C MET A 811 15.22 16.60 6.61
N ASN A 812 14.97 17.77 6.05
CA ASN A 812 14.40 18.02 4.72
C ASN A 812 12.95 17.51 4.53
N GLY A 813 12.28 16.98 5.54
CA GLY A 813 10.86 16.72 5.54
C GLY A 813 10.04 18.01 5.44
N TYR A 814 8.77 17.85 5.07
CA TYR A 814 7.89 18.99 4.83
C TYR A 814 6.84 19.15 5.92
N PHE A 815 6.60 20.40 6.30
CA PHE A 815 5.46 20.81 7.09
C PHE A 815 4.52 21.61 6.18
N ILE A 816 3.32 21.12 5.95
CA ILE A 816 2.34 21.77 5.08
C ILE A 816 1.09 22.04 5.88
N MET A 817 0.61 23.27 5.82
CA MET A 817 -0.64 23.60 6.47
C MET A 817 -1.59 24.35 5.54
N PHE A 818 -2.87 24.10 5.70
CA PHE A 818 -3.89 25.01 5.21
C PHE A 818 -3.96 26.19 6.15
N TYR A 819 -3.94 27.41 5.64
CA TYR A 819 -3.98 28.60 6.45
C TYR A 819 -4.81 29.70 5.79
N HIS A 820 -5.54 30.43 6.62
CA HIS A 820 -6.32 31.58 6.19
C HIS A 820 -6.31 32.64 7.28
N SER A 821 -5.89 33.85 6.95
CA SER A 821 -6.04 35.03 7.80
C SER A 821 -6.07 36.28 6.94
N PHE A 822 -6.93 37.21 7.29
CA PHE A 822 -6.97 38.56 6.69
C PHE A 822 -5.95 39.50 7.31
N ASP A 823 -5.38 39.12 8.44
CA ASP A 823 -4.46 39.96 9.20
C ASP A 823 -3.01 39.59 8.90
N LEU A 824 -2.27 40.53 8.36
CA LEU A 824 -0.85 40.37 8.03
C LEU A 824 0.02 40.17 9.30
N LYS A 825 -0.42 40.70 10.44
CA LYS A 825 0.27 40.50 11.71
C LYS A 825 0.25 39.03 12.09
N SER A 826 -0.91 38.38 11.98
CA SER A 826 -1.03 36.94 12.22
C SER A 826 -0.14 36.11 11.28
N TRP A 827 -0.03 36.48 10.00
CA TRP A 827 0.91 35.85 9.07
C TRP A 827 2.37 36.01 9.52
N SER A 828 2.75 37.21 9.90
CA SER A 828 4.12 37.49 10.37
C SER A 828 4.47 36.67 11.62
N GLU A 829 3.54 36.55 12.56
CA GLU A 829 3.73 35.78 13.79
C GLU A 829 3.89 34.30 13.50
N ILE A 830 3.05 33.72 12.65
CA ILE A 830 3.15 32.33 12.22
C ILE A 830 4.49 32.05 11.52
N LEU A 831 4.88 32.89 10.57
CA LEU A 831 6.16 32.72 9.84
C LEU A 831 7.38 32.77 10.79
N LYS A 832 7.37 33.68 11.77
CA LYS A 832 8.42 33.77 12.80
C LYS A 832 8.48 32.49 13.64
N MET A 833 7.32 32.04 14.16
CA MET A 833 7.26 30.81 14.94
C MET A 833 7.78 29.62 14.14
N MET A 834 7.38 29.45 12.88
CA MET A 834 7.84 28.34 12.05
C MET A 834 9.37 28.37 11.89
N GLN A 835 9.96 29.53 11.68
CA GLN A 835 11.42 29.68 11.57
C GLN A 835 12.14 29.34 12.88
N GLU A 836 11.60 29.76 14.03
CA GLU A 836 12.17 29.45 15.35
C GLU A 836 12.26 27.94 15.63
N TYR A 837 11.30 27.16 15.06
CA TYR A 837 11.30 25.70 15.18
C TYR A 837 11.97 24.97 14.01
N GLY A 838 12.80 25.65 13.22
CA GLY A 838 13.61 25.03 12.18
C GLY A 838 12.85 24.75 10.87
N LEU A 839 11.73 25.44 10.61
CA LEU A 839 10.88 25.25 9.46
C LEU A 839 11.01 26.47 8.50
N ALA A 840 11.74 26.29 7.41
CA ALA A 840 11.94 27.31 6.38
C ALA A 840 10.72 27.40 5.45
N TYR A 841 10.18 28.59 5.23
CA TYR A 841 9.15 28.82 4.23
C TYR A 841 9.66 28.49 2.83
N CYS A 842 8.88 27.78 2.03
CA CYS A 842 9.24 27.30 0.69
C CYS A 842 8.28 27.74 -0.42
N GLY A 843 7.07 28.17 -0.08
CA GLY A 843 6.08 28.59 -1.05
C GLY A 843 4.65 28.43 -0.57
N GLN A 844 3.72 28.98 -1.32
CA GLN A 844 2.29 28.85 -1.06
C GLN A 844 1.47 28.92 -2.35
N ILE A 845 0.28 28.35 -2.33
CA ILE A 845 -0.74 28.48 -3.38
C ILE A 845 -2.12 28.68 -2.76
N PRO A 846 -3.03 29.41 -3.43
CA PRO A 846 -4.41 29.44 -3.01
C PRO A 846 -5.06 28.05 -3.19
N SER A 847 -5.79 27.62 -2.19
CA SER A 847 -6.60 26.40 -2.25
C SER A 847 -8.02 26.77 -2.63
N ALA A 848 -8.42 26.42 -3.85
CA ALA A 848 -9.78 26.66 -4.29
C ALA A 848 -10.79 25.93 -3.38
N THR A 849 -11.89 26.60 -3.05
CA THR A 849 -13.00 25.99 -2.32
C THR A 849 -14.04 25.42 -3.27
N PRO A 850 -14.59 24.22 -3.01
CA PRO A 850 -15.60 23.62 -3.89
C PRO A 850 -16.91 24.40 -3.93
N ARG A 851 -17.17 25.20 -2.91
CA ARG A 851 -18.37 26.05 -2.77
C ARG A 851 -17.95 27.41 -2.24
N LYS A 852 -18.37 28.47 -2.92
CA LYS A 852 -18.15 29.82 -2.42
C LYS A 852 -18.84 30.03 -1.08
N SER A 853 -18.18 30.72 -0.16
CA SER A 853 -18.77 31.10 1.11
C SER A 853 -19.94 32.08 0.86
N PHE A 854 -20.90 32.11 1.79
CA PHE A 854 -22.02 33.06 1.69
C PHE A 854 -21.51 34.52 1.59
N LYS A 855 -20.45 34.85 2.31
CA LYS A 855 -19.79 36.14 2.28
C LYS A 855 -19.16 36.44 0.91
N ALA A 856 -18.51 35.45 0.30
CA ALA A 856 -17.95 35.58 -1.04
C ALA A 856 -19.04 35.70 -2.14
N ILE A 857 -20.24 35.14 -1.90
CA ILE A 857 -21.39 35.31 -2.79
C ILE A 857 -21.96 36.73 -2.67
N MET A 858 -22.05 37.28 -1.47
CA MET A 858 -22.66 38.59 -1.21
C MET A 858 -21.72 39.77 -1.50
N THR A 859 -20.41 39.58 -1.32
CA THR A 859 -19.39 40.62 -1.55
C THR A 859 -18.21 40.06 -2.35
N PRO A 860 -18.41 39.72 -3.63
CA PRO A 860 -17.41 38.99 -4.42
C PRO A 860 -16.10 39.78 -4.63
N LYS A 861 -16.11 41.06 -4.60
CA LYS A 861 -14.92 41.92 -4.85
C LYS A 861 -14.13 42.29 -3.59
N GLY A 862 -14.64 41.96 -2.40
CA GLY A 862 -14.04 42.31 -1.11
C GLY A 862 -13.77 41.14 -0.18
N THR A 863 -13.85 39.92 -0.69
CA THR A 863 -13.70 38.71 0.15
C THR A 863 -12.64 37.81 -0.45
N LEU A 864 -11.62 37.47 0.32
CA LEU A 864 -10.67 36.40 -0.04
C LEU A 864 -11.44 35.07 -0.07
N ASP A 865 -11.38 34.37 -1.18
CA ASP A 865 -12.12 33.13 -1.39
C ASP A 865 -11.15 31.94 -1.32
N GLY A 866 -11.06 31.36 -0.16
CA GLY A 866 -10.30 30.13 0.05
C GLY A 866 -9.20 30.23 1.10
N ASN A 867 -8.56 29.09 1.34
CA ASN A 867 -7.39 28.96 2.21
C ASN A 867 -6.13 28.93 1.34
N TYR A 868 -4.97 29.18 1.94
CA TYR A 868 -3.67 28.92 1.32
C TYR A 868 -3.13 27.55 1.75
N ILE A 869 -2.48 26.86 0.83
CA ILE A 869 -1.61 25.72 1.14
C ILE A 869 -0.21 26.29 1.29
N VAL A 870 0.29 26.32 2.51
CA VAL A 870 1.58 26.90 2.85
C VAL A 870 2.58 25.79 3.13
N VAL A 871 3.73 25.82 2.49
CA VAL A 871 4.77 24.79 2.55
C VAL A 871 6.01 25.29 3.26
N PHE A 872 6.42 24.55 4.28
CA PHE A 872 7.66 24.72 4.99
C PHE A 872 8.51 23.46 4.88
N GLN A 873 9.84 23.59 4.97
CA GLN A 873 10.77 22.47 4.97
C GLN A 873 11.70 22.55 6.18
N LYS A 874 11.91 21.42 6.88
CA LYS A 874 12.87 21.36 7.99
C LYS A 874 14.29 21.49 7.48
N LYS A 875 15.04 22.48 7.99
CA LYS A 875 16.41 22.79 7.61
C LYS A 875 17.33 22.89 8.82
N ALA A 876 18.56 22.40 8.70
CA ALA A 876 19.56 22.47 9.78
C ALA A 876 20.03 23.89 10.10
N ASN A 877 20.13 24.73 9.06
CA ASN A 877 20.57 26.13 9.17
C ASN A 877 19.58 27.02 8.41
N ILE A 878 18.63 27.56 9.14
CA ILE A 878 17.78 28.62 8.59
C ILE A 878 18.57 29.92 8.74
N LYS A 879 18.97 30.54 7.62
CA LYS A 879 19.32 31.95 7.65
C LYS A 879 18.03 32.69 7.99
N ILE A 880 17.92 33.12 9.24
CA ILE A 880 16.91 34.10 9.60
C ILE A 880 17.30 35.33 8.76
N HIS A 881 16.62 35.51 7.63
CA HIS A 881 16.67 36.82 6.97
C HIS A 881 16.08 37.78 7.99
N PRO A 882 16.86 38.75 8.48
CA PRO A 882 16.24 39.79 9.26
C PRO A 882 15.08 40.29 8.38
N PHE A 883 13.86 40.23 8.89
CA PHE A 883 12.72 40.89 8.28
C PHE A 883 13.21 42.29 7.89
N ILE A 884 13.02 42.65 6.61
CA ILE A 884 13.40 43.96 6.04
C ILE A 884 13.02 45.01 7.09
N GLY A 885 13.99 45.70 7.58
CA GLY A 885 13.94 46.36 8.90
C GLY A 885 12.99 47.54 9.00
N ASP A 886 12.18 47.88 7.98
CA ASP A 886 11.19 48.92 8.05
C ASP A 886 9.85 48.49 7.45
N ILE A 887 8.77 48.70 8.21
CA ILE A 887 7.39 48.49 7.76
C ILE A 887 7.09 49.30 6.49
N ASP A 888 7.75 50.46 6.34
CA ASP A 888 7.54 51.33 5.18
C ASP A 888 8.22 50.77 3.93
N ASP A 889 9.36 50.13 4.03
CA ASP A 889 9.98 49.39 2.91
C ASP A 889 9.13 48.22 2.45
N ALA A 890 8.55 47.45 3.39
CA ALA A 890 7.63 46.37 3.06
C ALA A 890 6.33 46.88 2.41
N LYS A 891 5.78 47.98 2.87
CA LYS A 891 4.64 48.64 2.23
C LYS A 891 4.96 49.12 0.82
N GLN A 892 6.15 49.71 0.65
CA GLN A 892 6.58 50.19 -0.67
C GLN A 892 6.73 49.06 -1.67
N MET A 893 7.34 47.94 -1.26
CA MET A 893 7.43 46.71 -2.08
C MET A 893 6.04 46.15 -2.44
N ALA A 894 5.13 46.13 -1.48
CA ALA A 894 3.75 45.63 -1.72
C ALA A 894 3.02 46.56 -2.71
N ILE A 895 3.18 47.89 -2.60
CA ILE A 895 2.60 48.87 -3.52
C ILE A 895 3.17 48.69 -4.94
N GLU A 896 4.49 48.48 -5.06
CA GLU A 896 5.14 48.26 -6.35
C GLU A 896 4.70 46.95 -7.02
N CYS A 897 4.58 45.84 -6.23
CA CYS A 897 4.03 44.57 -6.71
C CYS A 897 2.57 44.72 -7.16
N ALA A 898 1.74 45.34 -6.33
CA ALA A 898 0.34 45.61 -6.67
C ALA A 898 0.21 46.49 -7.93
N GLY A 899 1.05 47.54 -8.04
CA GLY A 899 1.09 48.39 -9.22
C GLY A 899 1.45 47.65 -10.50
N ARG A 900 2.40 46.69 -10.41
CA ARG A 900 2.76 45.82 -11.53
C ARG A 900 1.61 44.91 -11.95
N ILE A 901 0.99 44.21 -11.00
CA ILE A 901 -0.15 43.33 -11.26
C ILE A 901 -1.30 44.10 -11.90
N ILE A 902 -1.63 45.29 -11.39
CA ILE A 902 -2.68 46.17 -11.94
C ILE A 902 -2.33 46.62 -13.36
N SER A 903 -1.07 46.86 -13.66
CA SER A 903 -0.63 47.30 -15.00
C SER A 903 -0.65 46.17 -16.04
N GLU A 904 -0.50 44.92 -15.60
CA GLU A 904 -0.43 43.74 -16.48
C GLU A 904 -1.80 43.09 -16.76
N ARG A 905 -2.83 43.40 -15.98
CA ARG A 905 -4.15 42.78 -16.09
C ARG A 905 -5.27 43.76 -16.34
N VAL A 906 -6.25 43.33 -17.15
CA VAL A 906 -7.43 44.17 -17.52
C VAL A 906 -8.44 44.30 -16.37
N GLU A 907 -8.58 43.25 -15.55
CA GLU A 907 -9.37 43.23 -14.32
C GLU A 907 -8.54 42.64 -13.19
N VAL A 908 -8.54 43.32 -12.05
CA VAL A 908 -7.80 42.88 -10.85
C VAL A 908 -8.76 42.79 -9.68
N THR A 909 -8.79 41.65 -9.01
CA THR A 909 -9.53 41.43 -7.77
C THR A 909 -8.64 41.61 -6.57
N SER A 910 -9.22 41.77 -5.38
CA SER A 910 -8.45 41.79 -4.12
C SER A 910 -7.65 40.49 -3.92
N GLN A 911 -8.15 39.36 -4.43
CA GLN A 911 -7.46 38.09 -4.40
C GLN A 911 -6.18 38.11 -5.24
N ASP A 912 -6.22 38.68 -6.45
CA ASP A 912 -5.05 38.80 -7.33
C ASP A 912 -3.94 39.66 -6.74
N LEU A 913 -4.28 40.63 -5.90
CA LEU A 913 -3.31 41.48 -5.21
C LEU A 913 -2.75 40.80 -3.94
N TYR A 914 -3.51 39.91 -3.36
CA TYR A 914 -3.12 39.19 -2.17
C TYR A 914 -2.27 37.96 -2.49
N ASP A 915 -2.54 37.30 -3.62
CA ASP A 915 -1.71 36.19 -4.15
C ASP A 915 -0.36 36.68 -4.64
#